data_9bcf42088e14a23d15c7bdea134e0c71
#
_entry.id   9bcf42088e14a23d15c7bdea134e0c71
#
_cell.length_a   1.000
_cell.length_b   1.000
_cell.length_c   1.000
_cell.angle_alpha   90.00
_cell.angle_beta   90.00
_cell.angle_gamma   90.00
#
_symmetry.space_group_name_H-M   'P 1'
#
loop_
_entity.id
_entity.type
_entity.pdbx_description
1 polymer ?
#
loop_
_entity_poly.entity_id
_entity_poly.type
_entity_poly.pdbx_seq_one_letter_code
_entity_poly.pdbx_strand_id
1 'polypeptide(L)'
;MRLPSHRLSSTAALTTLAGLAFALTGCESTNLTASLEQSADQYAIVDGQRVEVPDIDMGSDRMIRRIIEQGRDHSEVMDILRVYTVQHGPRLTGSSNLEAAQRWARDQLSGWGLTDARLQQYDTLATRFDRGPSTGTVFMLSDDAEPKEMHTMEFSTLSWSPGTDGPVSGHVAFLPTSMSEYESNRGSYEGAWVMLSPNYGGKGGIRSTGFMMRDRMDERHELRQGGTPNTDPVDAPVVAGEIWKGSFNYNGSNIPATLTLDESGDSINGSVNIDGFAEGPIENATRDGDTLTFGWTHSMGSSTYKLTINGENITGASVSSSGKEYPVEFNKTGSAAISEEDRIEQDRVDALAAVLAENPAGFVSSSKDERVWTTSSNNWQTREISDYPIDAEVNVRQSDYDFITARLNEGMDIEVEFDLDHKLTAGPIPMYNVIAEIPGTEFPEQRVIISAHIDSWDGPGSMGAVDNGTGSAVVTEAARILMQSGAQPKRTIVIALWSGEEQGLLGSKGYVNALSESELANISAAFVDDGGTNYQGGIPAADFMVEYLAAASSDSNGLFFSQTDYDAAMHDDDPDNDATAGHLDVNIRPTGGKIETHGGSDHASFNRKNVPGFFWDETGRANYRFSWHTQNDRYDQAIEEYLIQSATNMAIVAFNLADAPDLLPRDGEVFTDEASVKRNLPPIGSIHDHSHD
;
A
#
# COMPACT_ATOMS: atom_id res chain seq x y z
N MET A 1 13.86 -14.11 58.14
CA MET A 1 14.46 -15.36 58.68
C MET A 1 15.52 -15.87 57.73
N ARG A 2 16.69 -16.11 58.24
CA ARG A 2 17.99 -16.31 57.61
C ARG A 2 18.07 -17.46 56.59
N LEU A 3 18.91 -17.21 55.57
CA LEU A 3 19.58 -18.21 54.68
C LEU A 3 20.29 -19.31 55.49
N PRO A 4 20.69 -20.48 54.89
CA PRO A 4 22.13 -20.57 54.68
C PRO A 4 22.60 -21.06 53.30
N SER A 5 23.77 -20.54 53.00
CA SER A 5 24.73 -20.89 51.95
C SER A 5 25.37 -22.27 52.17
N HIS A 6 25.71 -22.99 51.08
CA HIS A 6 26.82 -23.94 51.08
C HIS A 6 27.64 -23.82 49.80
N ARG A 7 28.87 -23.39 50.05
CA ARG A 7 30.04 -23.60 49.15
C ARG A 7 30.57 -25.01 49.39
N LEU A 8 31.07 -25.66 48.38
CA LEU A 8 32.15 -26.64 48.47
C LEU A 8 33.01 -26.58 47.20
N SER A 9 34.31 -26.59 47.52
CA SER A 9 35.49 -26.38 46.67
C SER A 9 36.06 -27.68 46.11
N SER A 10 36.68 -27.55 44.93
CA SER A 10 37.95 -28.13 44.44
C SER A 10 38.28 -29.61 44.71
N THR A 11 38.67 -30.34 43.68
CA THR A 11 40.08 -30.81 43.54
C THR A 11 40.34 -31.48 42.20
N ALA A 12 41.49 -31.19 41.63
CA ALA A 12 42.04 -31.75 40.41
C ALA A 12 42.55 -33.16 40.62
N ALA A 13 42.52 -34.00 39.58
CA ALA A 13 43.44 -35.14 39.46
C ALA A 13 43.78 -35.35 37.97
N LEU A 14 45.04 -35.13 37.65
CA LEU A 14 45.75 -35.63 36.48
C LEU A 14 45.83 -37.18 36.53
N THR A 15 45.54 -37.87 35.42
CA THR A 15 46.14 -39.17 35.11
C THR A 15 46.38 -39.29 33.60
N THR A 16 47.64 -39.39 33.26
CA THR A 16 48.24 -39.83 31.99
C THR A 16 48.04 -41.32 31.80
N LEU A 17 47.71 -41.79 30.57
CA LEU A 17 48.24 -43.00 29.92
C LEU A 17 47.80 -43.07 28.44
N ALA A 18 48.77 -42.91 27.57
CA ALA A 18 49.29 -43.85 26.56
C ALA A 18 48.33 -44.46 25.55
N GLY A 19 48.42 -44.05 24.34
CA GLY A 19 48.76 -44.76 23.12
C GLY A 19 47.82 -45.85 22.58
N LEU A 20 47.06 -45.51 21.52
CA LEU A 20 46.86 -46.45 20.40
C LEU A 20 46.66 -45.64 19.08
N ALA A 21 47.66 -45.81 18.22
CA ALA A 21 47.58 -45.30 16.86
C ALA A 21 46.61 -46.17 16.03
N PHE A 22 45.54 -45.58 15.54
CA PHE A 22 44.81 -46.09 14.37
C PHE A 22 44.97 -45.10 13.23
N ALA A 23 45.62 -45.61 12.18
CA ALA A 23 45.71 -44.92 10.91
C ALA A 23 44.28 -44.86 10.31
N LEU A 24 43.71 -43.67 10.23
CA LEU A 24 42.62 -43.32 9.36
C LEU A 24 43.19 -42.42 8.25
N THR A 25 43.15 -43.01 7.10
CA THR A 25 43.39 -42.37 5.78
C THR A 25 42.72 -41.03 5.67
N GLY A 26 43.48 -40.04 5.20
CA GLY A 26 43.03 -38.66 5.04
C GLY A 26 41.75 -38.52 4.20
N CYS A 27 40.79 -37.84 4.78
CA CYS A 27 39.92 -36.96 4.04
C CYS A 27 40.58 -35.60 4.11
N GLU A 28 41.18 -35.19 3.02
CA GLU A 28 41.57 -33.81 2.81
C GLU A 28 40.31 -32.98 2.87
N SER A 29 40.14 -32.24 3.94
CA SER A 29 39.33 -31.04 3.92
C SER A 29 40.00 -30.09 2.91
N THR A 30 39.56 -30.14 1.67
CA THR A 30 39.80 -29.02 0.76
C THR A 30 39.18 -27.79 1.36
N ASN A 31 40.01 -27.00 2.03
CA ASN A 31 39.75 -25.59 2.22
C ASN A 31 39.56 -24.99 0.83
N LEU A 32 38.31 -24.80 0.43
CA LEU A 32 37.95 -23.86 -0.64
C LEU A 32 38.19 -22.45 -0.12
N THR A 33 39.45 -22.07 0.05
CA THR A 33 39.86 -20.72 -0.21
C THR A 33 39.86 -20.60 -1.74
N ALA A 34 38.71 -20.39 -2.33
CA ALA A 34 38.65 -19.80 -3.64
C ALA A 34 39.28 -18.42 -3.46
N SER A 35 40.54 -18.30 -3.86
CA SER A 35 41.15 -17.01 -4.12
C SER A 35 40.19 -16.29 -5.05
N LEU A 36 39.77 -15.07 -4.65
CA LEU A 36 39.14 -14.09 -5.51
C LEU A 36 40.20 -13.66 -6.56
N GLU A 37 40.55 -14.54 -7.46
CA GLU A 37 41.03 -14.17 -8.78
C GLU A 37 39.77 -13.69 -9.50
N GLN A 38 39.66 -12.35 -9.66
CA GLN A 38 38.71 -11.71 -10.54
C GLN A 38 38.79 -12.48 -11.86
N SER A 39 37.72 -13.21 -12.19
CA SER A 39 37.69 -14.00 -13.42
C SER A 39 37.83 -13.05 -14.60
N ALA A 40 38.54 -13.46 -15.61
CA ALA A 40 38.81 -12.68 -16.82
C ALA A 40 37.56 -12.40 -17.68
N ASP A 41 36.35 -12.57 -17.14
CA ASP A 41 35.07 -12.47 -17.86
C ASP A 41 34.02 -11.70 -17.05
N GLN A 42 34.37 -10.48 -16.54
CA GLN A 42 33.35 -9.56 -16.03
C GLN A 42 32.42 -9.15 -17.19
N TYR A 43 31.12 -9.21 -16.97
CA TYR A 43 30.11 -8.94 -18.00
C TYR A 43 28.97 -8.09 -17.45
N ALA A 44 28.30 -7.36 -18.35
CA ALA A 44 27.00 -6.77 -18.10
C ALA A 44 25.89 -7.59 -18.78
N ILE A 45 24.65 -7.40 -18.34
CA ILE A 45 23.49 -7.96 -19.03
C ILE A 45 22.60 -6.80 -19.48
N VAL A 46 22.32 -6.77 -20.79
CA VAL A 46 21.45 -5.79 -21.39
C VAL A 46 20.43 -6.52 -22.27
N ASP A 47 19.16 -6.27 -22.05
CA ASP A 47 18.03 -6.92 -22.73
C ASP A 47 18.17 -8.46 -22.75
N GLY A 48 18.54 -9.04 -21.59
CA GLY A 48 18.75 -10.47 -21.39
C GLY A 48 20.01 -11.05 -22.05
N GLN A 49 20.86 -10.22 -22.65
CA GLN A 49 22.07 -10.67 -23.34
C GLN A 49 23.33 -10.27 -22.55
N ARG A 50 24.27 -11.21 -22.38
CA ARG A 50 25.60 -10.88 -21.88
C ARG A 50 26.36 -10.04 -22.89
N VAL A 51 26.84 -8.90 -22.44
CA VAL A 51 27.64 -7.94 -23.23
C VAL A 51 28.94 -7.61 -22.49
N GLU A 52 29.90 -7.09 -23.25
CA GLU A 52 31.11 -6.51 -22.66
C GLU A 52 30.75 -5.34 -21.76
N VAL A 53 31.40 -5.19 -20.60
CA VAL A 53 31.17 -4.07 -19.69
C VAL A 53 31.53 -2.76 -20.40
N PRO A 54 30.63 -1.77 -20.45
CA PRO A 54 30.94 -0.46 -21.03
C PRO A 54 32.16 0.18 -20.36
N ASP A 55 33.05 0.78 -21.17
CA ASP A 55 34.28 1.45 -20.71
C ASP A 55 33.95 2.83 -20.07
N ILE A 56 33.37 2.79 -18.91
CA ILE A 56 33.02 3.96 -18.08
C ILE A 56 33.71 3.79 -16.72
N ASP A 57 34.52 4.80 -16.33
CA ASP A 57 35.23 4.79 -15.06
C ASP A 57 34.25 4.86 -13.88
N MET A 58 34.18 3.80 -13.10
CA MET A 58 33.27 3.61 -11.97
C MET A 58 34.07 3.61 -10.64
N GLY A 59 33.48 3.09 -9.58
CA GLY A 59 34.15 2.91 -8.30
C GLY A 59 35.40 2.03 -8.40
N SER A 60 36.38 2.25 -7.52
CA SER A 60 37.62 1.47 -7.57
C SER A 60 37.36 0.00 -7.19
N ASP A 61 38.00 -0.93 -7.92
CA ASP A 61 37.94 -2.38 -7.67
C ASP A 61 38.23 -2.74 -6.18
N ARG A 62 39.09 -2.00 -5.53
CA ARG A 62 39.42 -2.22 -4.13
C ARG A 62 38.22 -1.94 -3.23
N MET A 63 37.48 -0.88 -3.51
CA MET A 63 36.31 -0.53 -2.72
C MET A 63 35.15 -1.49 -3.01
N ILE A 64 34.93 -1.81 -4.28
CA ILE A 64 33.92 -2.79 -4.69
C ILE A 64 34.16 -4.15 -4.00
N ARG A 65 35.39 -4.65 -3.96
CA ARG A 65 35.71 -5.90 -3.22
C ARG A 65 35.35 -5.82 -1.75
N ARG A 66 35.52 -4.68 -1.08
CA ARG A 66 35.13 -4.50 0.32
C ARG A 66 33.61 -4.46 0.50
N ILE A 67 32.92 -3.81 -0.43
CA ILE A 67 31.46 -3.78 -0.45
C ILE A 67 30.93 -5.20 -0.60
N ILE A 68 31.45 -5.98 -1.53
CA ILE A 68 31.08 -7.39 -1.75
C ILE A 68 31.34 -8.23 -0.50
N GLU A 69 32.53 -8.09 0.13
CA GLU A 69 32.88 -8.80 1.37
C GLU A 69 31.89 -8.48 2.49
N GLN A 70 31.58 -7.20 2.71
CA GLN A 70 30.64 -6.78 3.74
C GLN A 70 29.20 -7.26 3.47
N GLY A 71 28.73 -7.18 2.22
CA GLY A 71 27.38 -7.58 1.86
C GLY A 71 27.20 -9.10 1.88
N ARG A 72 28.08 -9.84 1.20
CA ARG A 72 27.94 -11.28 1.04
C ARG A 72 28.32 -12.06 2.31
N ASP A 73 29.43 -11.69 2.97
CA ASP A 73 30.03 -12.53 4.01
C ASP A 73 29.67 -12.02 5.45
N HIS A 74 29.14 -10.81 5.57
CA HIS A 74 28.79 -10.16 6.84
C HIS A 74 27.44 -9.45 6.84
N SER A 75 26.46 -9.98 6.11
CA SER A 75 25.13 -9.37 6.00
C SER A 75 24.37 -9.43 7.33
N GLU A 76 23.74 -8.31 7.69
CA GLU A 76 22.81 -8.18 8.81
C GLU A 76 21.36 -7.94 8.35
N VAL A 77 21.06 -8.13 7.05
CA VAL A 77 19.78 -7.75 6.44
C VAL A 77 18.58 -8.41 7.15
N MET A 78 18.69 -9.68 7.51
CA MET A 78 17.61 -10.39 8.22
C MET A 78 17.43 -9.92 9.67
N ASP A 79 18.49 -9.52 10.35
CA ASP A 79 18.39 -8.95 11.69
C ASP A 79 17.74 -7.56 11.65
N ILE A 80 18.06 -6.74 10.65
CA ILE A 80 17.42 -5.45 10.38
C ILE A 80 15.94 -5.66 10.05
N LEU A 81 15.60 -6.58 9.16
CA LEU A 81 14.22 -6.94 8.83
C LEU A 81 13.43 -7.36 10.07
N ARG A 82 14.04 -8.17 10.94
CA ARG A 82 13.44 -8.60 12.21
C ARG A 82 13.08 -7.41 13.10
N VAL A 83 13.92 -6.38 13.15
CA VAL A 83 13.62 -5.18 13.92
C VAL A 83 12.41 -4.46 13.34
N TYR A 84 12.38 -4.22 12.03
CA TYR A 84 11.25 -3.55 11.40
C TYR A 84 9.93 -4.30 11.58
N THR A 85 9.94 -5.62 11.44
CA THR A 85 8.72 -6.42 11.32
C THR A 85 8.30 -7.11 12.63
N VAL A 86 9.22 -7.76 13.33
CA VAL A 86 8.91 -8.53 14.54
C VAL A 86 8.94 -7.66 15.80
N GLN A 87 9.88 -6.68 15.88
CA GLN A 87 10.00 -5.85 17.07
C GLN A 87 9.08 -4.64 17.03
N HIS A 88 8.97 -3.96 15.88
CA HIS A 88 8.07 -2.82 15.72
C HIS A 88 6.70 -3.22 15.18
N GLY A 89 6.61 -4.35 14.44
CA GLY A 89 5.37 -4.84 13.85
C GLY A 89 4.95 -4.03 12.62
N PRO A 90 3.67 -4.09 12.22
CA PRO A 90 3.17 -3.33 11.08
C PRO A 90 3.30 -1.83 11.34
N ARG A 91 3.69 -1.09 10.30
CA ARG A 91 4.15 0.30 10.37
C ARG A 91 3.22 1.24 9.61
N LEU A 92 1.91 1.18 9.96
CA LEU A 92 0.94 2.05 9.29
C LEU A 92 1.35 3.53 9.38
N THR A 93 1.18 4.26 8.29
CA THR A 93 1.50 5.69 8.21
C THR A 93 0.93 6.48 9.41
N GLY A 94 1.80 7.21 10.09
CA GLY A 94 1.46 7.99 11.29
C GLY A 94 1.22 7.20 12.57
N SER A 95 1.32 5.85 12.54
CA SER A 95 1.18 5.02 13.75
C SER A 95 2.37 5.18 14.70
N SER A 96 2.17 4.78 15.94
CA SER A 96 3.24 4.72 16.96
C SER A 96 4.34 3.73 16.58
N ASN A 97 3.99 2.61 15.94
CA ASN A 97 4.94 1.61 15.47
C ASN A 97 5.84 2.17 14.36
N LEU A 98 5.27 2.87 13.39
CA LEU A 98 6.06 3.53 12.34
C LEU A 98 7.00 4.57 12.94
N GLU A 99 6.52 5.42 13.84
CA GLU A 99 7.37 6.44 14.48
C GLU A 99 8.53 5.81 15.25
N ALA A 100 8.30 4.68 15.95
CA ALA A 100 9.35 3.94 16.63
C ALA A 100 10.38 3.34 15.66
N ALA A 101 9.93 2.73 14.56
CA ALA A 101 10.80 2.19 13.50
C ALA A 101 11.65 3.29 12.83
N GLN A 102 11.04 4.44 12.53
CA GLN A 102 11.75 5.59 11.96
C GLN A 102 12.82 6.14 12.91
N ARG A 103 12.54 6.24 14.21
CA ARG A 103 13.50 6.66 15.21
C ARG A 103 14.65 5.66 15.31
N TRP A 104 14.35 4.36 15.33
CA TRP A 104 15.35 3.32 15.33
C TRP A 104 16.25 3.40 14.09
N ALA A 105 15.67 3.49 12.88
CA ALA A 105 16.43 3.60 11.63
C ALA A 105 17.37 4.82 11.63
N ARG A 106 16.86 6.00 12.00
CA ARG A 106 17.68 7.21 12.15
C ARG A 106 18.86 6.99 13.10
N ASP A 107 18.61 6.38 14.25
CA ASP A 107 19.62 6.19 15.29
C ASP A 107 20.67 5.15 14.84
N GLN A 108 20.26 4.10 14.10
CA GLN A 108 21.19 3.14 13.49
C GLN A 108 22.10 3.80 12.44
N LEU A 109 21.50 4.52 11.49
CA LEU A 109 22.24 5.23 10.44
C LEU A 109 23.25 6.23 11.06
N SER A 110 22.81 7.00 12.06
CA SER A 110 23.70 7.88 12.82
C SER A 110 24.80 7.11 13.57
N GLY A 111 24.45 5.97 14.17
CA GLY A 111 25.39 5.11 14.90
C GLY A 111 26.49 4.50 14.02
N TRP A 112 26.21 4.23 12.76
CA TRP A 112 27.21 3.79 11.76
C TRP A 112 28.05 4.93 11.20
N GLY A 113 27.73 6.19 11.54
CA GLY A 113 28.51 7.36 11.16
C GLY A 113 28.01 8.10 9.92
N LEU A 114 26.80 7.82 9.44
CA LEU A 114 26.18 8.65 8.42
C LEU A 114 25.91 10.04 9.00
N THR A 115 26.04 11.04 8.15
CA THR A 115 25.79 12.44 8.52
C THR A 115 24.33 12.81 8.26
N ASP A 116 23.87 13.90 8.89
CA ASP A 116 22.53 14.47 8.72
C ASP A 116 21.39 13.47 8.90
N ALA A 117 21.57 12.44 9.75
CA ALA A 117 20.55 11.46 10.06
C ALA A 117 19.39 12.13 10.81
N ARG A 118 18.22 12.26 10.15
CA ARG A 118 17.08 13.04 10.66
C ARG A 118 15.75 12.42 10.30
N LEU A 119 14.73 12.80 11.07
CA LEU A 119 13.33 12.66 10.69
C LEU A 119 12.91 13.95 9.97
N GLN A 120 12.61 13.84 8.68
CA GLN A 120 12.17 14.95 7.87
C GLN A 120 10.64 14.99 7.85
N GLN A 121 10.06 15.96 8.53
CA GLN A 121 8.62 16.14 8.50
C GLN A 121 8.17 16.62 7.09
N TYR A 122 7.15 15.98 6.54
CA TYR A 122 6.58 16.34 5.24
C TYR A 122 5.09 16.71 5.31
N ASP A 123 4.34 16.20 6.31
CA ASP A 123 2.91 16.49 6.48
C ASP A 123 2.46 16.23 7.92
N THR A 124 1.13 16.28 8.17
CA THR A 124 0.48 15.96 9.45
C THR A 124 -0.85 15.22 9.21
N LEU A 125 -1.23 14.36 10.17
CA LEU A 125 -2.55 13.73 10.24
C LEU A 125 -3.42 14.39 11.31
N ALA A 126 -4.74 14.42 11.08
CA ALA A 126 -5.70 14.82 12.09
C ALA A 126 -5.83 13.79 13.22
N THR A 127 -5.75 12.50 12.90
CA THR A 127 -5.93 11.40 13.85
C THR A 127 -4.93 10.29 13.62
N ARG A 128 -4.18 9.90 14.65
CA ARG A 128 -3.36 8.68 14.67
C ARG A 128 -4.25 7.47 14.88
N PHE A 129 -3.95 6.40 14.16
CA PHE A 129 -4.53 5.08 14.37
C PHE A 129 -3.43 4.11 14.79
N ASP A 130 -3.64 3.42 15.91
CA ASP A 130 -2.80 2.33 16.38
C ASP A 130 -3.66 1.08 16.52
N ARG A 131 -3.26 -0.01 15.87
CA ARG A 131 -3.89 -1.31 15.99
C ARG A 131 -3.14 -2.16 17.01
N GLY A 132 -3.87 -2.60 18.03
CA GLY A 132 -3.42 -3.62 18.97
C GLY A 132 -3.77 -5.05 18.52
N PRO A 133 -3.52 -6.04 19.38
CA PRO A 133 -3.93 -7.41 19.11
C PRO A 133 -5.44 -7.51 18.89
N SER A 134 -5.84 -8.19 17.81
CA SER A 134 -7.27 -8.39 17.50
C SER A 134 -7.54 -9.87 17.31
N THR A 135 -8.69 -10.33 17.83
CA THR A 135 -9.10 -11.74 17.76
C THR A 135 -10.53 -11.89 17.29
N GLY A 136 -10.81 -13.01 16.62
CA GLY A 136 -12.15 -13.39 16.19
C GLY A 136 -12.38 -14.87 16.43
N THR A 137 -13.45 -15.24 17.12
CA THR A 137 -13.72 -16.60 17.57
C THR A 137 -15.20 -16.96 17.38
N VAL A 138 -15.45 -18.20 16.99
CA VAL A 138 -16.81 -18.80 16.95
C VAL A 138 -16.96 -19.70 18.15
N PHE A 139 -18.03 -19.49 18.93
CA PHE A 139 -18.39 -20.31 20.07
C PHE A 139 -19.67 -21.10 19.79
N MET A 140 -19.73 -22.34 20.27
CA MET A 140 -20.94 -23.10 20.37
C MET A 140 -21.58 -22.88 21.74
N LEU A 141 -22.85 -22.51 21.75
CA LEU A 141 -23.64 -22.36 22.97
C LEU A 141 -24.25 -23.71 23.37
N SER A 142 -24.53 -23.86 24.65
CA SER A 142 -25.21 -25.00 25.23
C SER A 142 -25.95 -24.57 26.49
N ASP A 143 -27.20 -25.01 26.65
CA ASP A 143 -28.06 -24.64 27.77
C ASP A 143 -27.44 -24.95 29.15
N ASP A 144 -26.58 -25.96 29.22
CA ASP A 144 -26.07 -26.53 30.51
C ASP A 144 -24.54 -26.36 30.70
N ALA A 145 -23.82 -25.68 29.77
CA ALA A 145 -22.36 -25.57 29.83
C ALA A 145 -21.86 -24.19 29.40
N GLU A 146 -20.65 -23.81 29.84
CA GLU A 146 -19.95 -22.64 29.33
C GLU A 146 -19.77 -22.72 27.81
N PRO A 147 -19.78 -21.56 27.09
CA PRO A 147 -19.53 -21.49 25.66
C PRO A 147 -18.24 -22.21 25.28
N LYS A 148 -18.29 -23.06 24.26
CA LYS A 148 -17.16 -23.82 23.79
C LYS A 148 -16.60 -23.21 22.51
N GLU A 149 -15.33 -22.79 22.53
CA GLU A 149 -14.61 -22.40 21.34
C GLU A 149 -14.64 -23.51 20.29
N MET A 150 -15.04 -23.16 19.06
CA MET A 150 -15.10 -24.05 17.91
C MET A 150 -14.07 -23.71 16.86
N HIS A 151 -13.83 -22.43 16.62
CA HIS A 151 -13.04 -21.97 15.49
C HIS A 151 -12.48 -20.57 15.73
N THR A 152 -11.20 -20.37 15.44
CA THR A 152 -10.57 -19.05 15.41
C THR A 152 -10.54 -18.57 13.98
N MET A 153 -10.97 -17.33 13.76
CA MET A 153 -11.08 -16.72 12.42
C MET A 153 -9.85 -15.89 12.09
N GLU A 154 -9.48 -15.86 10.80
CA GLU A 154 -8.59 -14.84 10.25
C GLU A 154 -9.40 -13.78 9.51
N PHE A 155 -9.08 -12.53 9.77
CA PHE A 155 -9.87 -11.42 9.26
C PHE A 155 -9.04 -10.16 9.06
N SER A 156 -9.61 -9.16 8.39
CA SER A 156 -9.13 -7.79 8.36
C SER A 156 -10.24 -6.81 8.77
N THR A 157 -9.80 -5.62 9.19
CA THR A 157 -10.63 -4.43 9.35
C THR A 157 -9.93 -3.28 8.64
N LEU A 158 -10.66 -2.23 8.28
CA LEU A 158 -10.03 -1.05 7.73
C LEU A 158 -9.10 -0.40 8.77
N SER A 159 -7.97 0.14 8.32
CA SER A 159 -7.20 1.08 9.13
C SER A 159 -8.01 2.38 9.29
N TRP A 160 -7.86 3.07 10.40
CA TRP A 160 -8.71 4.21 10.80
C TRP A 160 -10.20 3.84 10.83
N SER A 161 -10.51 2.71 11.46
CA SER A 161 -11.89 2.27 11.75
C SER A 161 -12.10 2.11 13.26
N PRO A 162 -13.37 2.05 13.72
CA PRO A 162 -13.65 1.83 15.13
C PRO A 162 -13.22 0.43 15.58
N GLY A 163 -12.78 0.33 16.82
CA GLY A 163 -12.56 -0.92 17.53
C GLY A 163 -13.73 -1.28 18.43
N THR A 164 -13.50 -2.27 19.29
CA THR A 164 -14.42 -2.67 20.37
C THR A 164 -13.85 -2.27 21.74
N ASP A 165 -14.70 -2.17 22.75
CA ASP A 165 -14.26 -1.95 24.15
C ASP A 165 -14.08 -3.33 24.82
N GLY A 166 -13.00 -4.04 24.41
CA GLY A 166 -12.75 -5.43 24.73
C GLY A 166 -13.56 -6.40 23.86
N PRO A 167 -13.57 -7.72 24.21
CA PRO A 167 -14.30 -8.73 23.47
C PRO A 167 -15.81 -8.44 23.43
N VAL A 168 -16.38 -8.49 22.25
CA VAL A 168 -17.83 -8.34 22.02
C VAL A 168 -18.37 -9.60 21.38
N SER A 169 -19.08 -10.41 22.21
CA SER A 169 -19.80 -11.60 21.76
C SER A 169 -21.21 -11.23 21.34
N GLY A 170 -21.72 -11.90 20.31
CA GLY A 170 -23.10 -11.75 19.86
C GLY A 170 -23.54 -12.91 18.99
N HIS A 171 -24.86 -13.16 19.01
CA HIS A 171 -25.46 -14.09 18.06
C HIS A 171 -25.33 -13.58 16.63
N VAL A 172 -25.55 -14.45 15.67
CA VAL A 172 -25.38 -14.11 14.25
C VAL A 172 -26.76 -13.90 13.59
N ALA A 173 -26.90 -12.75 12.90
CA ALA A 173 -28.06 -12.45 12.08
C ALA A 173 -27.62 -12.09 10.66
N PHE A 174 -28.45 -12.41 9.64
CA PHE A 174 -28.15 -11.98 8.27
C PHE A 174 -28.76 -10.61 7.99
N LEU A 175 -28.03 -9.76 7.26
CA LEU A 175 -28.54 -8.46 6.83
C LEU A 175 -29.77 -8.66 5.92
N PRO A 176 -30.92 -8.05 6.24
CA PRO A 176 -32.11 -8.14 5.39
C PRO A 176 -31.90 -7.35 4.09
N THR A 177 -32.47 -7.85 3.00
CA THR A 177 -32.41 -7.22 1.68
C THR A 177 -33.63 -6.33 1.41
N SER A 178 -34.62 -6.31 2.33
CA SER A 178 -35.88 -5.56 2.21
C SER A 178 -36.46 -5.28 3.59
N MET A 179 -37.37 -4.30 3.67
CA MET A 179 -38.15 -4.03 4.87
C MET A 179 -39.04 -5.21 5.26
N SER A 180 -39.56 -5.95 4.29
CA SER A 180 -40.40 -7.16 4.56
C SER A 180 -39.57 -8.24 5.28
N GLU A 181 -38.33 -8.44 4.89
CA GLU A 181 -37.41 -9.38 5.54
C GLU A 181 -37.00 -8.89 6.93
N TYR A 182 -36.72 -7.59 7.05
CA TYR A 182 -36.44 -6.96 8.36
C TYR A 182 -37.61 -7.17 9.33
N GLU A 183 -38.85 -6.86 8.92
CA GLU A 183 -40.04 -7.01 9.78
C GLU A 183 -40.25 -8.46 10.23
N SER A 184 -39.88 -9.43 9.42
CA SER A 184 -39.96 -10.87 9.75
C SER A 184 -38.93 -11.27 10.80
N ASN A 185 -37.82 -10.52 10.94
CA ASN A 185 -36.70 -10.78 11.85
C ASN A 185 -36.50 -9.66 12.88
N ARG A 186 -37.47 -8.75 13.00
CA ARG A 186 -37.40 -7.61 13.93
C ARG A 186 -37.04 -8.08 15.36
N GLY A 187 -36.10 -7.40 16.00
CA GLY A 187 -35.62 -7.71 17.33
C GLY A 187 -34.49 -8.74 17.36
N SER A 188 -34.06 -9.26 16.21
CA SER A 188 -32.92 -10.19 16.12
C SER A 188 -31.60 -9.49 15.80
N TYR A 189 -31.57 -8.17 15.76
CA TYR A 189 -30.36 -7.43 15.42
C TYR A 189 -29.71 -6.73 16.61
N GLU A 190 -30.42 -6.62 17.77
CA GLU A 190 -29.88 -6.04 18.97
C GLU A 190 -28.69 -6.88 19.48
N GLY A 191 -27.50 -6.28 19.51
CA GLY A 191 -26.24 -6.94 19.91
C GLY A 191 -25.76 -8.05 18.98
N ALA A 192 -26.38 -8.23 17.81
CA ALA A 192 -25.97 -9.25 16.83
C ALA A 192 -24.72 -8.82 16.04
N TRP A 193 -23.91 -9.78 15.64
CA TRP A 193 -22.99 -9.63 14.53
C TRP A 193 -23.74 -9.92 13.22
N VAL A 194 -23.91 -8.86 12.42
CA VAL A 194 -24.76 -8.93 11.20
C VAL A 194 -23.91 -9.36 10.01
N MET A 195 -24.21 -10.54 9.48
CA MET A 195 -23.54 -11.09 8.30
C MET A 195 -24.09 -10.46 7.03
N LEU A 196 -23.19 -9.92 6.23
CA LEU A 196 -23.48 -9.39 4.90
C LEU A 196 -23.52 -10.52 3.87
N SER A 197 -24.22 -10.32 2.76
CA SER A 197 -24.23 -11.31 1.67
C SER A 197 -22.81 -11.60 1.18
N PRO A 198 -22.44 -12.87 0.94
CA PRO A 198 -21.10 -13.21 0.53
C PRO A 198 -20.75 -12.67 -0.86
N ASN A 199 -19.53 -12.18 -1.02
CA ASN A 199 -19.04 -11.58 -2.27
C ASN A 199 -18.45 -12.60 -3.27
N TYR A 200 -18.84 -13.87 -3.19
CA TYR A 200 -18.34 -14.91 -4.09
C TYR A 200 -18.74 -14.61 -5.54
N GLY A 201 -17.79 -14.46 -6.42
CA GLY A 201 -18.06 -14.28 -7.85
C GLY A 201 -18.36 -12.86 -8.34
N GLY A 202 -18.31 -11.83 -7.50
CA GLY A 202 -18.33 -10.44 -7.95
C GLY A 202 -17.13 -10.10 -8.84
N LYS A 203 -17.24 -9.07 -9.70
CA LYS A 203 -16.11 -8.57 -10.50
C LYS A 203 -15.00 -8.04 -9.58
N GLY A 204 -13.74 -8.16 -9.99
CA GLY A 204 -12.55 -7.75 -9.25
C GLY A 204 -11.98 -8.83 -8.31
N GLY A 205 -10.71 -8.68 -7.91
CA GLY A 205 -10.01 -9.56 -6.96
C GLY A 205 -10.35 -9.27 -5.50
N ILE A 206 -9.59 -9.84 -4.56
CA ILE A 206 -9.77 -9.62 -3.10
C ILE A 206 -9.71 -8.14 -2.70
N ARG A 207 -8.98 -7.32 -3.43
CA ARG A 207 -8.88 -5.88 -3.23
C ARG A 207 -10.24 -5.18 -3.24
N SER A 208 -11.18 -5.65 -4.07
CA SER A 208 -12.53 -5.06 -4.13
C SER A 208 -13.31 -5.23 -2.82
N THR A 209 -12.97 -6.21 -1.98
CA THR A 209 -13.61 -6.38 -0.67
C THR A 209 -13.29 -5.21 0.27
N GLY A 210 -12.06 -4.72 0.25
CA GLY A 210 -11.66 -3.55 1.03
C GLY A 210 -12.38 -2.26 0.61
N PHE A 211 -12.54 -2.03 -0.71
CA PHE A 211 -13.30 -0.88 -1.19
C PHE A 211 -14.78 -0.97 -0.82
N MET A 212 -15.40 -2.15 -0.97
CA MET A 212 -16.77 -2.35 -0.54
C MET A 212 -16.98 -2.17 0.97
N MET A 213 -16.00 -2.56 1.81
CA MET A 213 -16.06 -2.26 3.26
C MET A 213 -16.05 -0.76 3.51
N ARG A 214 -15.20 -0.02 2.80
CA ARG A 214 -15.08 1.44 2.88
C ARG A 214 -16.41 2.12 2.57
N ASP A 215 -17.02 1.75 1.44
CA ASP A 215 -18.27 2.34 0.97
C ASP A 215 -19.43 2.02 1.93
N ARG A 216 -19.53 0.77 2.39
CA ARG A 216 -20.57 0.36 3.37
C ARG A 216 -20.39 1.03 4.73
N MET A 217 -19.15 1.26 5.15
CA MET A 217 -18.88 1.93 6.42
C MET A 217 -19.31 3.41 6.37
N ASP A 218 -19.07 4.09 5.26
CA ASP A 218 -19.51 5.45 5.05
C ASP A 218 -21.05 5.52 4.91
N GLU A 219 -21.68 4.60 4.19
CA GLU A 219 -23.15 4.49 4.08
C GLU A 219 -23.80 4.36 5.47
N ARG A 220 -23.31 3.46 6.33
CA ARG A 220 -23.83 3.31 7.69
C ARG A 220 -23.63 4.56 8.54
N HIS A 221 -22.45 5.19 8.40
CA HIS A 221 -22.17 6.43 9.12
C HIS A 221 -23.14 7.55 8.74
N GLU A 222 -23.42 7.74 7.45
CA GLU A 222 -24.39 8.73 6.96
C GLU A 222 -25.81 8.44 7.47
N LEU A 223 -26.25 7.18 7.41
CA LEU A 223 -27.56 6.77 7.95
C LEU A 223 -27.69 7.06 9.46
N ARG A 224 -26.64 6.81 10.25
CA ARG A 224 -26.62 7.13 11.69
C ARG A 224 -26.73 8.63 11.98
N GLN A 225 -26.26 9.46 11.05
CA GLN A 225 -26.35 10.92 11.14
C GLN A 225 -27.70 11.47 10.64
N GLY A 226 -28.61 10.61 10.20
CA GLY A 226 -29.90 11.01 9.60
C GLY A 226 -29.76 11.54 8.19
N GLY A 227 -28.65 11.25 7.53
CA GLY A 227 -28.41 11.54 6.11
C GLY A 227 -29.07 10.50 5.19
N THR A 228 -29.22 10.86 3.94
CA THR A 228 -29.43 9.87 2.87
C THR A 228 -28.04 9.45 2.36
N PRO A 229 -27.77 8.14 2.19
CA PRO A 229 -26.47 7.68 1.73
C PRO A 229 -26.05 8.35 0.42
N ASN A 230 -24.80 8.74 0.35
CA ASN A 230 -24.19 9.23 -0.88
C ASN A 230 -23.92 8.02 -1.79
N THR A 231 -24.91 7.62 -2.55
CA THR A 231 -24.71 6.60 -3.59
C THR A 231 -23.81 7.20 -4.68
N ASP A 232 -22.83 6.41 -5.10
CA ASP A 232 -21.83 6.79 -6.10
C ASP A 232 -22.47 7.55 -7.28
N PRO A 233 -21.88 8.65 -7.82
CA PRO A 233 -22.48 9.44 -8.90
C PRO A 233 -22.86 8.68 -10.17
N VAL A 234 -22.40 7.44 -10.34
CA VAL A 234 -22.77 6.57 -11.48
C VAL A 234 -24.13 5.91 -11.29
N ASP A 235 -24.59 5.74 -10.02
CA ASP A 235 -25.86 5.07 -9.68
C ASP A 235 -26.73 5.93 -8.76
N ALA A 236 -26.63 7.26 -8.85
CA ALA A 236 -27.50 8.16 -8.08
C ALA A 236 -28.97 7.81 -8.38
N PRO A 237 -29.83 7.57 -7.36
CA PRO A 237 -31.19 7.20 -7.58
C PRO A 237 -31.90 8.27 -8.41
N VAL A 238 -32.62 7.84 -9.44
CA VAL A 238 -33.51 8.75 -10.20
C VAL A 238 -34.62 9.14 -9.26
N VAL A 239 -34.52 10.31 -8.65
CA VAL A 239 -35.47 10.80 -7.68
C VAL A 239 -36.83 10.95 -8.37
N ALA A 240 -37.90 10.40 -7.78
CA ALA A 240 -39.26 10.64 -8.26
C ALA A 240 -39.53 12.14 -8.22
N GLY A 241 -39.82 12.71 -9.37
CA GLY A 241 -40.01 14.15 -9.43
C GLY A 241 -40.41 14.65 -10.80
N GLU A 242 -40.50 15.95 -10.92
CA GLU A 242 -40.73 16.61 -12.18
C GLU A 242 -39.53 16.57 -13.09
N ILE A 243 -39.69 16.08 -14.32
CA ILE A 243 -38.62 16.03 -15.32
C ILE A 243 -38.65 17.31 -16.17
N TRP A 244 -37.52 17.99 -16.20
CA TRP A 244 -37.28 19.20 -16.97
C TRP A 244 -36.16 18.95 -17.98
N LYS A 245 -36.46 19.04 -19.28
CA LYS A 245 -35.47 18.87 -20.36
C LYS A 245 -35.15 20.20 -21.01
N GLY A 246 -33.88 20.39 -21.33
CA GLY A 246 -33.47 21.67 -21.90
C GLY A 246 -32.01 21.66 -22.39
N SER A 247 -31.33 22.74 -22.16
CA SER A 247 -29.93 22.88 -22.56
C SER A 247 -29.08 23.66 -21.55
N PHE A 248 -27.85 23.23 -21.48
CA PHE A 248 -26.75 23.90 -20.80
C PHE A 248 -25.85 24.56 -21.85
N ASN A 249 -25.68 25.88 -21.79
CA ASN A 249 -24.85 26.58 -22.78
C ASN A 249 -23.40 26.64 -22.33
N TYR A 250 -22.54 25.83 -22.95
CA TYR A 250 -21.12 25.81 -22.68
C TYR A 250 -20.35 26.48 -23.83
N ASN A 251 -19.80 27.68 -23.55
CA ASN A 251 -18.98 28.45 -24.52
C ASN A 251 -19.68 28.67 -25.88
N GLY A 252 -21.00 28.89 -25.88
CA GLY A 252 -21.78 29.14 -27.09
C GLY A 252 -22.38 27.87 -27.74
N SER A 253 -22.08 26.68 -27.22
CA SER A 253 -22.70 25.44 -27.64
C SER A 253 -23.78 25.01 -26.66
N ASN A 254 -24.99 24.72 -27.15
CA ASN A 254 -26.06 24.18 -26.32
C ASN A 254 -25.94 22.65 -26.22
N ILE A 255 -25.67 22.15 -25.02
CA ILE A 255 -25.58 20.75 -24.70
C ILE A 255 -26.93 20.32 -24.11
N PRO A 256 -27.56 19.23 -24.57
CA PRO A 256 -28.78 18.74 -23.95
C PRO A 256 -28.58 18.48 -22.47
N ALA A 257 -29.57 18.85 -21.67
CA ALA A 257 -29.54 18.67 -20.23
C ALA A 257 -30.93 18.27 -19.70
N THR A 258 -30.90 17.47 -18.63
CA THR A 258 -32.12 17.08 -17.89
C THR A 258 -31.94 17.48 -16.43
N LEU A 259 -32.97 18.11 -15.86
CA LEU A 259 -33.05 18.39 -14.43
C LEU A 259 -34.26 17.60 -13.90
N THR A 260 -34.07 16.82 -12.86
CA THR A 260 -35.13 16.15 -12.12
C THR A 260 -35.30 16.83 -10.77
N LEU A 261 -36.53 17.14 -10.36
CA LEU A 261 -36.80 17.82 -9.09
C LEU A 261 -37.92 17.11 -8.35
N ASP A 262 -37.66 16.73 -7.11
CA ASP A 262 -38.66 16.25 -6.16
C ASP A 262 -38.80 17.28 -5.02
N GLU A 263 -39.96 17.88 -4.91
CA GLU A 263 -40.34 18.81 -3.84
C GLU A 263 -41.37 18.19 -2.88
N SER A 264 -41.43 16.84 -2.79
CA SER A 264 -42.31 16.11 -1.87
C SER A 264 -41.66 16.08 -0.47
N GLY A 265 -42.07 16.96 0.43
CA GLY A 265 -41.60 17.02 1.80
C GLY A 265 -40.93 18.35 2.17
N ASP A 266 -40.18 18.33 3.26
CA ASP A 266 -39.45 19.52 3.77
C ASP A 266 -38.12 19.81 3.04
N SER A 267 -37.68 18.89 2.18
CA SER A 267 -36.44 18.99 1.42
C SER A 267 -36.71 18.96 -0.09
N ILE A 268 -35.83 19.61 -0.87
CA ILE A 268 -35.84 19.55 -2.33
C ILE A 268 -34.70 18.64 -2.76
N ASN A 269 -35.07 17.55 -3.44
CA ASN A 269 -34.15 16.58 -3.98
C ASN A 269 -34.19 16.58 -5.51
N GLY A 270 -33.19 15.99 -6.16
CA GLY A 270 -33.16 15.92 -7.61
C GLY A 270 -31.82 15.55 -8.18
N SER A 271 -31.74 15.55 -9.50
CA SER A 271 -30.48 15.30 -10.22
C SER A 271 -30.34 16.21 -11.43
N VAL A 272 -29.11 16.46 -11.83
CA VAL A 272 -28.73 17.14 -13.09
C VAL A 272 -28.00 16.15 -13.96
N ASN A 273 -28.43 16.00 -15.21
CA ASN A 273 -27.71 15.26 -16.24
C ASN A 273 -27.40 16.20 -17.40
N ILE A 274 -26.16 16.32 -17.80
CA ILE A 274 -25.72 17.06 -18.99
C ILE A 274 -25.09 16.05 -19.95
N ASP A 275 -25.74 15.82 -21.09
CA ASP A 275 -25.39 14.76 -22.05
C ASP A 275 -23.91 14.78 -22.43
N GLY A 276 -23.22 13.66 -22.23
CA GLY A 276 -21.80 13.51 -22.54
C GLY A 276 -20.85 14.30 -21.65
N PHE A 277 -21.34 14.87 -20.54
CA PHE A 277 -20.57 15.71 -19.65
C PHE A 277 -20.51 15.15 -18.22
N ALA A 278 -21.64 15.10 -17.51
CA ALA A 278 -21.76 14.52 -16.19
C ALA A 278 -23.22 14.36 -15.78
N GLU A 279 -23.48 13.47 -14.82
CA GLU A 279 -24.73 13.30 -14.11
C GLU A 279 -24.46 13.22 -12.59
N GLY A 280 -25.37 13.73 -11.78
CA GLY A 280 -25.24 13.66 -10.33
C GLY A 280 -26.40 14.35 -9.59
N PRO A 281 -26.51 14.08 -8.26
CA PRO A 281 -27.56 14.67 -7.42
C PRO A 281 -27.36 16.18 -7.25
N ILE A 282 -28.47 16.87 -6.95
CA ILE A 282 -28.39 18.27 -6.51
C ILE A 282 -28.11 18.32 -5.00
N GLU A 283 -27.36 19.34 -4.57
CA GLU A 283 -26.89 19.48 -3.20
C GLU A 283 -27.43 20.78 -2.58
N ASN A 284 -27.82 20.74 -1.32
CA ASN A 284 -28.24 21.92 -0.55
C ASN A 284 -29.27 22.78 -1.26
N ALA A 285 -30.27 22.14 -1.88
CA ALA A 285 -31.28 22.84 -2.64
C ALA A 285 -32.20 23.66 -1.73
N THR A 286 -32.45 24.91 -2.14
CA THR A 286 -33.34 25.84 -1.44
C THR A 286 -34.23 26.55 -2.42
N ARG A 287 -35.47 26.87 -2.02
CA ARG A 287 -36.44 27.63 -2.81
C ARG A 287 -36.89 28.88 -2.07
N ASP A 288 -36.82 30.01 -2.74
CA ASP A 288 -37.39 31.28 -2.27
C ASP A 288 -38.31 31.84 -3.36
N GLY A 289 -39.61 31.63 -3.18
CA GLY A 289 -40.62 31.96 -4.20
C GLY A 289 -40.40 31.18 -5.51
N ASP A 290 -40.16 31.86 -6.59
CA ASP A 290 -39.90 31.27 -7.90
C ASP A 290 -38.39 30.95 -8.12
N THR A 291 -37.54 31.26 -7.16
CA THR A 291 -36.07 31.04 -7.27
C THR A 291 -35.66 29.73 -6.60
N LEU A 292 -35.07 28.83 -7.36
CA LEU A 292 -34.44 27.60 -6.91
C LEU A 292 -32.91 27.78 -6.95
N THR A 293 -32.24 27.44 -5.85
CA THR A 293 -30.77 27.47 -5.77
C THR A 293 -30.28 26.12 -5.24
N PHE A 294 -29.27 25.53 -5.89
CA PHE A 294 -28.63 24.29 -5.43
C PHE A 294 -27.18 24.21 -5.88
N GLY A 295 -26.40 23.41 -5.17
CA GLY A 295 -25.08 22.94 -5.58
C GLY A 295 -25.15 21.71 -6.48
N TRP A 296 -24.11 21.49 -7.26
CA TRP A 296 -23.90 20.26 -8.04
C TRP A 296 -22.41 20.02 -8.19
N THR A 297 -21.96 18.87 -7.68
CA THR A 297 -20.57 18.42 -7.80
C THR A 297 -20.46 17.39 -8.91
N HIS A 298 -19.48 17.53 -9.76
CA HIS A 298 -19.24 16.70 -10.94
C HIS A 298 -17.74 16.49 -11.19
N SER A 299 -17.39 15.57 -12.07
CA SER A 299 -16.01 15.16 -12.37
C SER A 299 -15.00 16.29 -12.72
N MET A 300 -15.49 17.48 -13.10
CA MET A 300 -14.64 18.63 -13.42
C MET A 300 -14.70 19.76 -12.37
N GLY A 301 -15.33 19.53 -11.21
CA GLY A 301 -15.45 20.52 -10.15
C GLY A 301 -16.88 20.69 -9.63
N SER A 302 -17.15 21.77 -8.93
CA SER A 302 -18.49 22.08 -8.40
C SER A 302 -19.08 23.34 -9.05
N SER A 303 -20.39 23.38 -9.14
CA SER A 303 -21.16 24.50 -9.66
C SER A 303 -22.33 24.83 -8.75
N THR A 304 -22.75 26.09 -8.74
CA THR A 304 -23.99 26.51 -8.06
C THR A 304 -25.00 26.94 -9.14
N TYR A 305 -26.17 26.35 -9.09
CA TYR A 305 -27.29 26.75 -9.97
C TYR A 305 -28.16 27.78 -9.28
N LYS A 306 -28.53 28.81 -10.02
CA LYS A 306 -29.54 29.78 -9.61
C LYS A 306 -30.56 29.91 -10.71
N LEU A 307 -31.74 29.36 -10.47
CA LEU A 307 -32.77 29.13 -11.47
C LEU A 307 -34.05 29.88 -11.08
N THR A 308 -34.80 30.38 -12.08
CA THR A 308 -36.14 30.94 -11.89
C THR A 308 -37.13 30.03 -12.57
N ILE A 309 -38.15 29.58 -11.82
CA ILE A 309 -39.23 28.71 -12.30
C ILE A 309 -40.44 29.54 -12.67
N ASN A 310 -40.81 29.53 -13.94
CA ASN A 310 -41.99 30.26 -14.49
C ASN A 310 -42.97 29.23 -15.12
N GLY A 311 -43.85 28.66 -14.30
CA GLY A 311 -44.79 27.64 -14.75
C GLY A 311 -44.07 26.39 -15.27
N GLU A 312 -44.13 26.12 -16.57
CA GLU A 312 -43.51 24.96 -17.20
C GLU A 312 -42.10 25.27 -17.76
N ASN A 313 -41.52 26.45 -17.44
CA ASN A 313 -40.19 26.80 -17.85
C ASN A 313 -39.29 27.13 -16.67
N ILE A 314 -38.04 26.71 -16.74
CA ILE A 314 -36.94 27.08 -15.82
C ILE A 314 -35.87 27.77 -16.64
N THR A 315 -35.42 28.95 -16.17
CA THR A 315 -34.31 29.70 -16.77
C THR A 315 -33.36 30.18 -15.71
N GLY A 316 -32.07 30.30 -16.03
CA GLY A 316 -31.07 30.77 -15.09
C GLY A 316 -29.64 30.49 -15.53
N ALA A 317 -28.78 30.30 -14.56
CA ALA A 317 -27.37 29.98 -14.82
C ALA A 317 -26.79 29.00 -13.82
N SER A 318 -25.85 28.20 -14.31
CA SER A 318 -24.88 27.48 -13.51
C SER A 318 -23.63 28.34 -13.35
N VAL A 319 -23.16 28.51 -12.13
CA VAL A 319 -21.97 29.31 -11.81
C VAL A 319 -20.88 28.36 -11.32
N SER A 320 -19.78 28.25 -12.06
CA SER A 320 -18.64 27.42 -11.67
C SER A 320 -17.93 27.96 -10.44
N SER A 321 -17.10 27.14 -9.80
CA SER A 321 -16.24 27.55 -8.68
C SER A 321 -15.29 28.70 -9.00
N SER A 322 -14.98 28.93 -10.29
CA SER A 322 -14.21 30.09 -10.76
C SER A 322 -15.05 31.34 -10.99
N GLY A 323 -16.37 31.30 -10.73
CA GLY A 323 -17.30 32.42 -10.92
C GLY A 323 -17.77 32.64 -12.36
N LYS A 324 -17.48 31.71 -13.28
CA LYS A 324 -17.98 31.77 -14.66
C LYS A 324 -19.41 31.28 -14.75
N GLU A 325 -20.28 32.07 -15.40
CA GLU A 325 -21.70 31.78 -15.58
C GLU A 325 -21.95 31.05 -16.91
N TYR A 326 -22.78 30.02 -16.86
CA TYR A 326 -23.25 29.24 -18.01
C TYR A 326 -24.78 29.28 -18.03
N PRO A 327 -25.44 29.88 -19.02
CA PRO A 327 -26.88 29.92 -19.11
C PRO A 327 -27.50 28.55 -19.25
N VAL A 328 -28.62 28.31 -18.56
CA VAL A 328 -29.43 27.10 -18.65
C VAL A 328 -30.89 27.43 -18.87
N GLU A 329 -31.56 26.58 -19.63
CA GLU A 329 -32.99 26.69 -19.90
C GLU A 329 -33.59 25.27 -19.95
N PHE A 330 -34.68 25.07 -19.22
CA PHE A 330 -35.40 23.78 -19.17
C PHE A 330 -36.91 23.99 -19.34
N ASN A 331 -37.55 23.00 -19.93
CA ASN A 331 -39.01 22.92 -20.06
C ASN A 331 -39.52 21.64 -19.39
N LYS A 332 -40.60 21.75 -18.65
CA LYS A 332 -41.24 20.59 -18.02
C LYS A 332 -41.72 19.61 -19.07
N THR A 333 -41.29 18.37 -18.96
CA THR A 333 -41.61 17.32 -19.94
C THR A 333 -42.42 16.16 -19.35
N GLY A 334 -42.49 16.07 -18.01
CA GLY A 334 -43.23 14.99 -17.35
C GLY A 334 -42.93 14.89 -15.87
N SER A 335 -43.27 13.77 -15.28
CA SER A 335 -42.83 13.32 -13.96
C SER A 335 -42.19 11.95 -14.10
N ALA A 336 -41.09 11.71 -13.42
CA ALA A 336 -40.48 10.40 -13.30
C ALA A 336 -41.32 9.57 -12.29
N ALA A 337 -41.68 8.37 -12.64
CA ALA A 337 -42.03 7.36 -11.65
C ALA A 337 -40.70 6.81 -11.09
N ILE A 338 -40.62 6.56 -9.79
CA ILE A 338 -39.48 5.81 -9.19
C ILE A 338 -39.34 4.51 -9.98
N SER A 339 -38.17 4.19 -10.47
CA SER A 339 -37.91 2.91 -11.13
C SER A 339 -38.13 1.75 -10.14
N GLU A 340 -38.36 0.56 -10.63
CA GLU A 340 -38.41 -0.62 -9.76
C GLU A 340 -37.08 -0.84 -9.05
N GLU A 341 -35.97 -0.52 -9.71
CA GLU A 341 -34.60 -0.62 -9.21
C GLU A 341 -34.39 0.34 -8.05
N ASP A 342 -34.77 1.61 -8.20
CA ASP A 342 -34.70 2.61 -7.14
C ASP A 342 -35.59 2.27 -5.94
N ARG A 343 -36.76 1.67 -6.17
CA ARG A 343 -37.60 1.21 -5.06
C ARG A 343 -36.97 0.06 -4.29
N ILE A 344 -36.34 -0.87 -4.99
CA ILE A 344 -35.61 -1.97 -4.35
C ILE A 344 -34.42 -1.41 -3.54
N GLU A 345 -33.70 -0.46 -4.08
CA GLU A 345 -32.56 0.17 -3.38
C GLU A 345 -33.05 0.96 -2.16
N GLN A 346 -34.12 1.75 -2.28
CA GLN A 346 -34.67 2.47 -1.13
C GLN A 346 -35.14 1.50 -0.03
N ASP A 347 -35.79 0.40 -0.40
CA ASP A 347 -36.28 -0.63 0.53
C ASP A 347 -35.09 -1.32 1.24
N ARG A 348 -33.94 -1.53 0.55
CA ARG A 348 -32.69 -2.00 1.12
C ARG A 348 -32.12 -1.01 2.14
N VAL A 349 -32.06 0.27 1.77
CA VAL A 349 -31.55 1.35 2.62
C VAL A 349 -32.41 1.51 3.88
N ASP A 350 -33.74 1.49 3.74
CA ASP A 350 -34.69 1.57 4.86
C ASP A 350 -34.49 0.37 5.82
N ALA A 351 -34.30 -0.83 5.26
CA ALA A 351 -34.03 -2.04 6.05
C ALA A 351 -32.70 -1.93 6.81
N LEU A 352 -31.64 -1.43 6.17
CA LEU A 352 -30.35 -1.19 6.83
C LEU A 352 -30.50 -0.15 7.95
N ALA A 353 -31.20 0.96 7.71
CA ALA A 353 -31.44 1.97 8.73
C ALA A 353 -32.20 1.40 9.94
N ALA A 354 -33.17 0.51 9.68
CA ALA A 354 -33.93 -0.16 10.74
C ALA A 354 -33.05 -1.15 11.54
N VAL A 355 -32.15 -1.89 10.90
CA VAL A 355 -31.13 -2.72 11.58
C VAL A 355 -30.21 -1.87 12.45
N LEU A 356 -29.71 -0.75 11.94
CA LEU A 356 -28.85 0.16 12.69
C LEU A 356 -29.58 0.72 13.94
N ALA A 357 -30.89 0.94 13.86
CA ALA A 357 -31.68 1.42 15.00
C ALA A 357 -31.79 0.38 16.13
N GLU A 358 -31.61 -0.91 15.85
CA GLU A 358 -31.54 -1.97 16.89
C GLU A 358 -30.15 -2.11 17.54
N ASN A 359 -29.15 -1.31 17.14
CA ASN A 359 -27.79 -1.30 17.69
C ASN A 359 -27.09 -2.68 17.63
N PRO A 360 -26.78 -3.21 16.43
CA PRO A 360 -26.00 -4.42 16.27
C PRO A 360 -24.60 -4.27 16.89
N ALA A 361 -23.96 -5.36 17.25
CA ALA A 361 -22.58 -5.41 17.72
C ALA A 361 -21.58 -4.97 16.63
N GLY A 362 -21.88 -5.30 15.38
CA GLY A 362 -21.09 -4.97 14.20
C GLY A 362 -21.51 -5.77 12.98
N PHE A 363 -20.68 -5.73 11.95
CA PHE A 363 -20.94 -6.36 10.66
C PHE A 363 -19.81 -7.33 10.28
N VAL A 364 -20.17 -8.44 9.63
CA VAL A 364 -19.25 -9.46 9.15
C VAL A 364 -19.42 -9.64 7.65
N SER A 365 -18.38 -9.35 6.88
CA SER A 365 -18.31 -9.60 5.44
C SER A 365 -17.34 -10.73 5.12
N SER A 366 -17.47 -11.36 3.95
CA SER A 366 -16.51 -12.38 3.50
C SER A 366 -15.50 -11.80 2.54
N SER A 367 -14.26 -12.26 2.62
CA SER A 367 -13.30 -12.14 1.54
C SER A 367 -13.70 -13.03 0.34
N LYS A 368 -13.03 -12.88 -0.80
CA LYS A 368 -13.25 -13.68 -2.01
C LYS A 368 -12.45 -14.98 -2.04
N ASP A 369 -11.45 -15.10 -1.21
CA ASP A 369 -10.61 -16.30 -1.03
C ASP A 369 -10.07 -16.37 0.40
N GLU A 370 -9.00 -17.14 0.62
CA GLU A 370 -8.38 -17.32 1.94
C GLU A 370 -7.49 -16.13 2.35
N ARG A 371 -7.37 -15.10 1.53
CA ARG A 371 -6.66 -13.86 1.86
C ARG A 371 -7.67 -12.79 2.27
N VAL A 372 -7.30 -11.99 3.23
CA VAL A 372 -8.08 -10.83 3.65
C VAL A 372 -7.31 -9.56 3.31
N TRP A 373 -7.97 -8.63 2.62
CA TRP A 373 -7.37 -7.41 2.12
C TRP A 373 -7.37 -6.31 3.17
N THR A 374 -6.24 -5.62 3.34
CA THR A 374 -6.10 -4.47 4.22
C THR A 374 -6.06 -3.17 3.42
N THR A 375 -6.78 -2.16 3.89
CA THR A 375 -6.79 -0.80 3.34
C THR A 375 -7.31 0.19 4.40
N SER A 376 -7.33 1.50 4.08
CA SER A 376 -7.81 2.55 4.98
C SER A 376 -9.30 2.88 4.81
N SER A 377 -9.91 3.50 5.79
CA SER A 377 -11.18 4.21 5.62
C SER A 377 -11.01 5.45 4.73
N ASN A 378 -12.13 6.01 4.22
CA ASN A 378 -12.09 7.27 3.47
C ASN A 378 -11.72 8.46 4.37
N ASN A 379 -11.12 9.49 3.77
CA ASN A 379 -10.78 10.74 4.45
C ASN A 379 -9.89 10.57 5.70
N TRP A 380 -9.18 9.44 5.84
CA TRP A 380 -8.37 9.08 7.01
C TRP A 380 -7.36 10.18 7.40
N GLN A 381 -6.81 10.94 6.43
CA GLN A 381 -5.80 11.97 6.66
C GLN A 381 -6.37 13.20 7.41
N THR A 382 -7.60 13.56 7.12
CA THR A 382 -8.21 14.81 7.61
C THR A 382 -9.35 14.60 8.60
N ARG A 383 -9.81 13.35 8.79
CA ARG A 383 -10.95 13.02 9.64
C ARG A 383 -10.58 13.18 11.12
N GLU A 384 -11.36 13.97 11.83
CA GLU A 384 -11.24 14.12 13.27
C GLU A 384 -11.90 12.94 14.02
N ILE A 385 -11.52 12.69 15.28
CA ILE A 385 -12.05 11.54 16.04
C ILE A 385 -13.58 11.55 16.13
N SER A 386 -14.20 12.72 16.26
CA SER A 386 -15.66 12.87 16.33
C SER A 386 -16.40 12.40 15.07
N ASP A 387 -15.71 12.35 13.95
CA ASP A 387 -16.29 12.13 12.63
C ASP A 387 -16.09 10.68 12.15
N TYR A 388 -15.47 9.83 13.00
CA TYR A 388 -15.30 8.42 12.64
C TYR A 388 -16.61 7.64 12.78
N PRO A 389 -16.85 6.67 11.87
CA PRO A 389 -17.94 5.72 12.01
C PRO A 389 -17.87 5.01 13.37
N ILE A 390 -19.01 4.59 13.89
CA ILE A 390 -19.10 3.86 15.16
C ILE A 390 -19.32 2.36 14.97
N ASP A 391 -19.79 1.94 13.78
CA ASP A 391 -20.09 0.55 13.48
C ASP A 391 -18.85 -0.18 12.99
N ALA A 392 -18.38 -1.19 13.73
CA ALA A 392 -17.29 -2.05 13.30
C ALA A 392 -17.72 -2.95 12.14
N GLU A 393 -16.82 -3.15 11.17
CA GLU A 393 -16.95 -4.19 10.14
C GLU A 393 -15.70 -5.03 10.09
N VAL A 394 -15.88 -6.35 10.05
CA VAL A 394 -14.83 -7.36 9.97
C VAL A 394 -14.98 -8.13 8.67
N ASN A 395 -13.90 -8.25 7.89
CA ASN A 395 -13.85 -9.04 6.67
C ASN A 395 -13.09 -10.34 6.93
N VAL A 396 -13.82 -11.45 7.07
CA VAL A 396 -13.25 -12.77 7.37
C VAL A 396 -12.87 -13.52 6.08
N ARG A 397 -11.97 -14.51 6.17
CA ARG A 397 -11.68 -15.41 5.05
C ARG A 397 -12.95 -16.09 4.55
N GLN A 398 -12.93 -16.52 3.29
CA GLN A 398 -14.05 -17.25 2.71
C GLN A 398 -14.41 -18.50 3.52
N SER A 399 -13.41 -19.31 3.90
CA SER A 399 -13.64 -20.52 4.68
C SER A 399 -14.20 -20.25 6.08
N ASP A 400 -13.85 -19.13 6.71
CA ASP A 400 -14.38 -18.73 8.03
C ASP A 400 -15.85 -18.31 7.92
N TYR A 401 -16.19 -17.55 6.87
CA TYR A 401 -17.58 -17.20 6.57
C TYR A 401 -18.44 -18.42 6.30
N ASP A 402 -17.93 -19.35 5.48
CA ASP A 402 -18.61 -20.63 5.16
C ASP A 402 -18.77 -21.50 6.41
N PHE A 403 -17.79 -21.49 7.32
CA PHE A 403 -17.88 -22.21 8.59
C PHE A 403 -19.05 -21.71 9.43
N ILE A 404 -19.20 -20.38 9.61
CA ILE A 404 -20.30 -19.77 10.37
C ILE A 404 -21.64 -20.15 9.73
N THR A 405 -21.78 -19.94 8.42
CA THR A 405 -23.04 -20.20 7.71
C THR A 405 -23.42 -21.67 7.72
N ALA A 406 -22.46 -22.58 7.64
CA ALA A 406 -22.70 -24.02 7.74
C ALA A 406 -23.27 -24.40 9.12
N ARG A 407 -22.70 -23.87 10.22
CA ARG A 407 -23.19 -24.15 11.59
C ARG A 407 -24.59 -23.63 11.83
N LEU A 408 -24.92 -22.43 11.35
CA LEU A 408 -26.28 -21.89 11.37
C LEU A 408 -27.25 -22.77 10.60
N ASN A 409 -26.88 -23.23 9.40
CA ASN A 409 -27.70 -24.12 8.58
C ASN A 409 -27.90 -25.53 9.21
N GLU A 410 -26.96 -25.99 10.02
CA GLU A 410 -27.09 -27.20 10.83
C GLU A 410 -28.00 -27.01 12.06
N GLY A 411 -28.46 -25.78 12.30
CA GLY A 411 -29.32 -25.43 13.44
C GLY A 411 -28.55 -25.37 14.76
N MET A 412 -27.22 -25.16 14.71
CA MET A 412 -26.42 -24.96 15.90
C MET A 412 -26.68 -23.57 16.46
N ASP A 413 -26.74 -23.47 17.77
CA ASP A 413 -26.71 -22.20 18.50
C ASP A 413 -25.26 -21.77 18.67
N ILE A 414 -24.86 -20.70 17.97
CA ILE A 414 -23.51 -20.19 17.97
C ILE A 414 -23.48 -18.68 18.22
N GLU A 415 -22.40 -18.24 18.84
CA GLU A 415 -22.01 -16.83 18.91
C GLU A 415 -20.69 -16.61 18.20
N VAL A 416 -20.51 -15.41 17.67
CA VAL A 416 -19.20 -14.92 17.24
C VAL A 416 -18.75 -13.81 18.19
N GLU A 417 -17.45 -13.80 18.47
CA GLU A 417 -16.82 -12.79 19.32
C GLU A 417 -15.68 -12.15 18.53
N PHE A 418 -15.63 -10.83 18.57
CA PHE A 418 -14.47 -10.07 18.08
C PHE A 418 -13.97 -9.13 19.18
N ASP A 419 -12.65 -9.10 19.34
CA ASP A 419 -11.91 -8.12 20.14
C ASP A 419 -11.04 -7.32 19.19
N LEU A 420 -11.39 -6.07 18.95
CA LEU A 420 -10.73 -5.19 18.00
C LEU A 420 -10.04 -4.06 18.78
N ASP A 421 -8.78 -4.28 19.17
CA ASP A 421 -8.01 -3.29 19.94
C ASP A 421 -7.49 -2.19 19.00
N HIS A 422 -8.37 -1.25 18.67
CA HIS A 422 -8.06 -0.07 17.87
C HIS A 422 -8.03 1.18 18.75
N LYS A 423 -6.99 1.99 18.58
CA LYS A 423 -6.83 3.23 19.32
C LYS A 423 -6.71 4.41 18.38
N LEU A 424 -7.61 5.36 18.53
CA LEU A 424 -7.56 6.66 17.85
C LEU A 424 -6.98 7.71 18.82
N THR A 425 -6.03 8.52 18.35
CA THR A 425 -5.40 9.60 19.12
C THR A 425 -5.46 10.89 18.33
N ALA A 426 -6.06 11.94 18.93
CA ALA A 426 -6.18 13.25 18.29
C ALA A 426 -4.82 13.86 17.94
N GLY A 427 -4.72 14.44 16.76
CA GLY A 427 -3.54 15.13 16.25
C GLY A 427 -3.48 16.62 16.62
N PRO A 428 -2.60 17.40 15.94
CA PRO A 428 -1.88 17.04 14.71
C PRO A 428 -0.74 16.04 14.95
N ILE A 429 -0.70 14.98 14.17
CA ILE A 429 0.33 13.94 14.21
C ILE A 429 1.33 14.19 13.08
N PRO A 430 2.62 14.47 13.36
CA PRO A 430 3.59 14.71 12.32
C PRO A 430 3.94 13.42 11.57
N MET A 431 4.09 13.54 10.24
CA MET A 431 4.50 12.47 9.35
C MET A 431 5.93 12.71 8.88
N TYR A 432 6.79 11.67 8.95
CA TYR A 432 8.22 11.80 8.70
C TYR A 432 8.74 10.82 7.66
N ASN A 433 9.72 11.28 6.87
CA ASN A 433 10.71 10.41 6.21
C ASN A 433 11.95 10.25 7.13
N VAL A 434 12.72 9.17 6.92
CA VAL A 434 14.07 9.05 7.48
C VAL A 434 15.07 9.37 6.40
N ILE A 435 15.96 10.32 6.65
CA ILE A 435 17.00 10.73 5.70
C ILE A 435 18.34 10.70 6.40
N ALA A 436 19.38 10.17 5.72
CA ALA A 436 20.77 10.25 6.15
C ALA A 436 21.71 10.32 4.94
N GLU A 437 22.94 10.77 5.12
CA GLU A 437 23.87 11.01 4.02
C GLU A 437 25.26 10.42 4.27
N ILE A 438 25.86 9.86 3.21
CA ILE A 438 27.30 9.62 3.10
C ILE A 438 27.84 10.75 2.21
N PRO A 439 28.54 11.76 2.78
CA PRO A 439 28.87 12.96 2.04
C PRO A 439 29.89 12.71 0.92
N GLY A 440 29.66 13.35 -0.21
CA GLY A 440 30.58 13.32 -1.35
C GLY A 440 31.88 14.07 -1.06
N THR A 441 32.99 13.54 -1.57
CA THR A 441 34.33 14.10 -1.36
C THR A 441 34.74 15.14 -2.41
N GLU A 442 34.13 15.10 -3.60
CA GLU A 442 34.45 16.01 -4.72
C GLU A 442 33.24 16.86 -5.13
N PHE A 443 32.04 16.26 -5.17
CA PHE A 443 30.78 16.89 -5.60
C PHE A 443 29.68 16.69 -4.56
N PRO A 444 29.84 17.27 -3.34
CA PRO A 444 28.89 17.00 -2.23
C PRO A 444 27.46 17.49 -2.49
N GLU A 445 27.25 18.40 -3.44
CA GLU A 445 25.92 18.86 -3.86
C GLU A 445 25.22 17.90 -4.83
N GLN A 446 25.97 17.02 -5.50
CA GLN A 446 25.42 16.00 -6.39
C GLN A 446 25.08 14.73 -5.62
N ARG A 447 23.98 14.07 -5.97
CA ARG A 447 23.40 13.01 -5.16
C ARG A 447 23.06 11.77 -5.94
N VAL A 448 23.28 10.61 -5.33
CA VAL A 448 22.68 9.34 -5.68
C VAL A 448 21.80 8.93 -4.50
N ILE A 449 20.54 8.61 -4.72
CA ILE A 449 19.58 8.27 -3.67
C ILE A 449 19.29 6.78 -3.74
N ILE A 450 19.41 6.08 -2.63
CA ILE A 450 18.91 4.72 -2.43
C ILE A 450 17.76 4.75 -1.43
N SER A 451 16.65 4.12 -1.74
CA SER A 451 15.44 4.30 -0.95
C SER A 451 14.49 3.12 -1.00
N ALA A 452 13.60 3.07 -0.03
CA ALA A 452 12.45 2.21 0.08
C ALA A 452 11.37 2.93 0.90
N HIS A 453 10.12 2.47 0.91
CA HIS A 453 9.17 2.97 1.90
C HIS A 453 9.24 2.14 3.19
N ILE A 454 9.16 2.82 4.32
CA ILE A 454 9.23 2.21 5.64
C ILE A 454 7.86 1.92 6.23
N ASP A 455 6.82 2.61 5.77
CA ASP A 455 5.45 2.31 6.17
C ASP A 455 4.94 0.99 5.56
N SER A 456 3.85 0.49 6.07
CA SER A 456 3.18 -0.72 5.61
C SER A 456 1.71 -0.69 6.04
N TRP A 457 0.89 -1.55 5.45
CA TRP A 457 -0.43 -1.83 6.02
C TRP A 457 -0.32 -2.59 7.36
N ASP A 458 -1.40 -2.51 8.16
CA ASP A 458 -1.43 -3.00 9.54
C ASP A 458 -2.56 -4.00 9.82
N GLY A 459 -3.13 -4.65 8.81
CA GLY A 459 -4.21 -5.63 8.99
C GLY A 459 -3.83 -6.74 9.99
N PRO A 460 -4.79 -7.29 10.75
CA PRO A 460 -4.52 -8.37 11.68
C PRO A 460 -3.77 -9.53 11.00
N GLY A 461 -2.65 -9.97 11.60
CA GLY A 461 -1.77 -11.01 11.05
C GLY A 461 -0.65 -10.49 10.15
N SER A 462 -0.78 -9.33 9.51
CA SER A 462 0.30 -8.70 8.76
C SER A 462 1.41 -8.18 9.67
N MET A 463 2.64 -8.22 9.20
CA MET A 463 3.82 -7.60 9.83
C MET A 463 4.42 -6.50 8.94
N GLY A 464 3.88 -6.28 7.73
CA GLY A 464 4.48 -5.42 6.73
C GLY A 464 5.89 -5.87 6.36
N ALA A 465 6.10 -7.19 6.19
CA ALA A 465 7.43 -7.73 6.01
C ALA A 465 7.89 -7.69 4.56
N VAL A 466 7.03 -8.18 3.66
CA VAL A 466 7.31 -8.22 2.22
C VAL A 466 7.02 -6.88 1.59
N ASP A 467 6.00 -6.18 2.11
CA ASP A 467 5.57 -4.86 1.65
C ASP A 467 5.56 -3.85 2.83
N ASN A 468 6.61 -3.04 3.06
CA ASN A 468 7.92 -3.10 2.41
C ASN A 468 9.04 -3.14 3.47
N GLY A 469 8.92 -4.07 4.43
CA GLY A 469 10.00 -4.31 5.42
C GLY A 469 11.28 -4.80 4.76
N THR A 470 11.17 -5.66 3.71
CA THR A 470 12.30 -6.19 2.93
C THR A 470 13.08 -5.07 2.26
N GLY A 471 12.45 -4.19 1.49
CA GLY A 471 13.13 -3.07 0.86
C GLY A 471 13.72 -2.08 1.86
N SER A 472 13.00 -1.79 2.96
CA SER A 472 13.54 -0.97 4.05
C SER A 472 14.79 -1.60 4.67
N ALA A 473 14.83 -2.93 4.84
CA ALA A 473 15.99 -3.65 5.36
C ALA A 473 17.14 -3.65 4.35
N VAL A 474 16.86 -3.86 3.06
CA VAL A 474 17.84 -3.80 1.97
C VAL A 474 18.54 -2.45 1.93
N VAL A 475 17.79 -1.35 1.93
CA VAL A 475 18.35 0.01 1.89
C VAL A 475 19.15 0.33 3.16
N THR A 476 18.65 -0.07 4.32
CA THR A 476 19.34 0.13 5.60
C THR A 476 20.65 -0.68 5.66
N GLU A 477 20.61 -1.93 5.18
CA GLU A 477 21.79 -2.79 5.09
C GLU A 477 22.80 -2.28 4.06
N ALA A 478 22.35 -1.79 2.91
CA ALA A 478 23.24 -1.16 1.92
C ALA A 478 24.00 0.03 2.52
N ALA A 479 23.34 0.83 3.35
CA ALA A 479 23.99 1.91 4.09
C ALA A 479 25.07 1.39 5.07
N ARG A 480 24.76 0.31 5.82
CA ARG A 480 25.72 -0.35 6.71
C ARG A 480 26.93 -0.88 5.93
N ILE A 481 26.67 -1.59 4.82
CA ILE A 481 27.72 -2.14 3.93
C ILE A 481 28.66 -1.04 3.47
N LEU A 482 28.13 0.07 2.96
CA LEU A 482 28.94 1.21 2.50
C LEU A 482 29.82 1.79 3.64
N MET A 483 29.24 2.00 4.81
CA MET A 483 29.98 2.55 5.95
C MET A 483 31.06 1.59 6.49
N GLN A 484 30.74 0.31 6.64
CA GLN A 484 31.70 -0.71 7.12
C GLN A 484 32.82 -0.96 6.09
N SER A 485 32.54 -0.81 4.81
CA SER A 485 33.56 -0.88 3.75
C SER A 485 34.50 0.34 3.76
N GLY A 486 34.11 1.41 4.44
CA GLY A 486 34.83 2.67 4.45
C GLY A 486 34.67 3.45 3.15
N ALA A 487 33.50 3.41 2.54
CA ALA A 487 33.20 4.11 1.31
C ALA A 487 33.37 5.63 1.46
N GLN A 488 34.03 6.23 0.46
CA GLN A 488 34.25 7.67 0.34
C GLN A 488 33.87 8.09 -1.10
N PRO A 489 32.59 8.19 -1.41
CA PRO A 489 32.14 8.46 -2.75
C PRO A 489 32.50 9.88 -3.21
N LYS A 490 32.60 10.14 -4.52
CA LYS A 490 32.78 11.49 -5.05
C LYS A 490 31.54 12.35 -4.89
N ARG A 491 30.34 11.77 -5.05
CA ARG A 491 29.02 12.38 -4.85
C ARG A 491 28.38 11.88 -3.57
N THR A 492 27.52 12.68 -2.98
CA THR A 492 26.77 12.28 -1.78
C THR A 492 25.82 11.12 -2.10
N ILE A 493 25.88 10.05 -1.30
CA ILE A 493 24.88 8.99 -1.31
C ILE A 493 23.84 9.32 -0.23
N VAL A 494 22.58 9.49 -0.63
CA VAL A 494 21.45 9.74 0.28
C VAL A 494 20.74 8.44 0.54
N ILE A 495 20.51 8.13 1.80
CA ILE A 495 19.70 7.04 2.29
C ILE A 495 18.34 7.61 2.64
N ALA A 496 17.27 7.13 2.03
CA ALA A 496 15.93 7.62 2.28
C ALA A 496 14.95 6.47 2.53
N LEU A 497 14.24 6.55 3.67
CA LEU A 497 13.12 5.66 3.96
C LEU A 497 11.85 6.53 3.98
N TRP A 498 11.04 6.37 2.95
CA TRP A 498 9.83 7.15 2.75
C TRP A 498 8.71 6.65 3.64
N SER A 499 7.72 7.48 3.94
CA SER A 499 6.49 7.03 4.57
C SER A 499 5.26 7.60 3.88
N GLY A 500 4.11 6.95 4.07
CA GLY A 500 2.89 7.31 3.35
C GLY A 500 2.93 6.90 1.88
N GLU A 501 3.78 5.94 1.52
CA GLU A 501 3.79 5.33 0.19
C GLU A 501 2.45 4.67 -0.09
N GLU A 502 2.01 3.80 0.82
CA GLU A 502 0.79 3.00 0.79
C GLU A 502 -0.49 3.84 0.60
N GLN A 503 -0.43 5.11 0.95
CA GLN A 503 -1.53 6.06 0.80
C GLN A 503 -1.27 7.06 -0.33
N GLY A 504 -0.34 6.77 -1.22
CA GLY A 504 -0.10 7.50 -2.46
C GLY A 504 1.17 8.31 -2.51
N LEU A 505 2.30 7.74 -2.13
CA LEU A 505 3.66 8.30 -2.27
C LEU A 505 3.85 9.63 -1.51
N LEU A 506 3.24 9.79 -0.33
CA LEU A 506 3.17 11.11 0.34
C LEU A 506 4.55 11.62 0.74
N GLY A 507 5.40 10.75 1.29
CA GLY A 507 6.72 11.10 1.78
C GLY A 507 7.69 11.49 0.67
N SER A 508 7.80 10.69 -0.39
CA SER A 508 8.67 11.00 -1.53
C SER A 508 8.19 12.23 -2.29
N LYS A 509 6.87 12.40 -2.47
CA LYS A 509 6.28 13.64 -3.03
C LYS A 509 6.63 14.86 -2.19
N GLY A 510 6.51 14.75 -0.86
CA GLY A 510 6.88 15.82 0.07
C GLY A 510 8.35 16.20 -0.05
N TYR A 511 9.24 15.19 -0.11
CA TYR A 511 10.67 15.39 -0.30
C TYR A 511 10.98 16.10 -1.63
N VAL A 512 10.51 15.55 -2.75
CA VAL A 512 10.82 16.07 -4.10
C VAL A 512 10.23 17.46 -4.30
N ASN A 513 9.04 17.75 -3.77
CA ASN A 513 8.40 19.07 -3.89
C ASN A 513 9.09 20.15 -3.04
N ALA A 514 9.84 19.79 -2.02
CA ALA A 514 10.61 20.71 -1.19
C ALA A 514 11.94 21.12 -1.84
N LEU A 515 12.42 20.38 -2.87
CA LEU A 515 13.68 20.66 -3.55
C LEU A 515 13.53 21.78 -4.60
N SER A 516 14.55 22.61 -4.71
CA SER A 516 14.70 23.56 -5.80
C SER A 516 15.07 22.88 -7.12
N GLU A 517 14.84 23.56 -8.25
CA GLU A 517 15.23 23.07 -9.58
C GLU A 517 16.73 22.71 -9.65
N SER A 518 17.61 23.47 -8.99
CA SER A 518 19.03 23.19 -8.96
C SER A 518 19.36 21.95 -8.15
N GLU A 519 18.66 21.68 -7.04
CA GLU A 519 18.84 20.47 -6.26
C GLU A 519 18.33 19.24 -7.02
N LEU A 520 17.16 19.35 -7.70
CA LEU A 520 16.64 18.30 -8.58
C LEU A 520 17.60 18.00 -9.74
N ALA A 521 18.22 19.02 -10.32
CA ALA A 521 19.21 18.87 -11.38
C ALA A 521 20.47 18.14 -10.93
N ASN A 522 20.82 18.22 -9.65
CA ASN A 522 21.99 17.58 -9.04
C ASN A 522 21.73 16.14 -8.55
N ILE A 523 20.54 15.57 -8.68
CA ILE A 523 20.28 14.17 -8.35
C ILE A 523 20.62 13.31 -9.58
N SER A 524 21.65 12.48 -9.52
CA SER A 524 22.03 11.57 -10.60
C SER A 524 21.00 10.49 -10.83
N ALA A 525 20.60 9.82 -9.74
CA ALA A 525 19.63 8.72 -9.76
C ALA A 525 18.94 8.60 -8.41
N ALA A 526 17.70 8.07 -8.41
CA ALA A 526 16.98 7.64 -7.22
C ALA A 526 16.48 6.20 -7.42
N PHE A 527 17.03 5.26 -6.64
CA PHE A 527 16.66 3.85 -6.67
C PHE A 527 15.65 3.54 -5.58
N VAL A 528 14.64 2.76 -5.92
CA VAL A 528 13.58 2.33 -5.00
C VAL A 528 13.52 0.80 -4.98
N ASP A 529 13.60 0.22 -3.77
CA ASP A 529 13.41 -1.20 -3.51
C ASP A 529 12.02 -1.40 -2.88
N ASP A 530 11.09 -1.96 -3.64
CA ASP A 530 9.67 -2.08 -3.27
C ASP A 530 8.96 -3.22 -4.02
N GLY A 531 9.66 -4.24 -4.43
CA GLY A 531 9.11 -5.38 -5.16
C GLY A 531 8.95 -6.65 -4.29
N GLY A 532 9.18 -6.55 -2.99
CA GLY A 532 9.00 -7.64 -2.05
C GLY A 532 10.30 -8.33 -1.64
N THR A 533 10.30 -9.67 -1.62
CA THR A 533 11.44 -10.45 -1.14
C THR A 533 12.27 -11.05 -2.27
N ASN A 534 11.88 -10.86 -3.52
CA ASN A 534 12.67 -11.32 -4.67
C ASN A 534 13.96 -10.50 -4.81
N TYR A 535 14.93 -11.01 -5.58
CA TYR A 535 16.20 -10.32 -5.74
C TYR A 535 16.12 -9.21 -6.81
N GLN A 536 16.99 -8.22 -6.71
CA GLN A 536 17.12 -7.15 -7.70
C GLN A 536 17.65 -7.72 -9.03
N GLY A 537 16.74 -8.22 -9.88
CA GLY A 537 17.05 -8.92 -11.13
C GLY A 537 17.21 -8.01 -12.32
N GLY A 538 16.87 -6.72 -12.21
CA GLY A 538 17.03 -5.78 -13.33
C GLY A 538 16.58 -4.36 -13.02
N ILE A 539 16.77 -3.49 -14.05
CA ILE A 539 16.30 -2.10 -14.04
C ILE A 539 15.76 -1.76 -15.43
N PRO A 540 14.53 -1.22 -15.54
CA PRO A 540 14.08 -0.53 -16.75
C PRO A 540 14.82 0.81 -16.88
N ALA A 541 15.39 1.08 -18.04
CA ALA A 541 16.21 2.26 -18.27
C ALA A 541 15.96 2.90 -19.64
N ALA A 542 15.89 4.22 -19.70
CA ALA A 542 15.92 4.93 -20.99
C ALA A 542 17.22 4.62 -21.74
N ASP A 543 17.15 4.49 -23.05
CA ASP A 543 18.27 4.03 -23.90
C ASP A 543 19.59 4.77 -23.65
N PHE A 544 19.52 6.07 -23.37
CA PHE A 544 20.68 6.92 -23.09
C PHE A 544 21.31 6.71 -21.69
N MET A 545 20.70 5.88 -20.83
CA MET A 545 21.19 5.55 -19.48
C MET A 545 21.80 4.14 -19.42
N VAL A 546 21.51 3.31 -20.44
CA VAL A 546 21.80 1.87 -20.42
C VAL A 546 23.28 1.58 -20.18
N GLU A 547 24.21 2.28 -20.86
CA GLU A 547 25.64 2.04 -20.71
C GLU A 547 26.11 2.34 -19.28
N TYR A 548 25.64 3.44 -18.66
CA TYR A 548 26.01 3.80 -17.29
C TYR A 548 25.50 2.76 -16.28
N LEU A 549 24.23 2.34 -16.42
CA LEU A 549 23.65 1.35 -15.50
C LEU A 549 24.23 -0.04 -15.70
N ALA A 550 24.55 -0.41 -16.94
CA ALA A 550 25.23 -1.66 -17.27
C ALA A 550 26.65 -1.71 -16.67
N ALA A 551 27.41 -0.61 -16.74
CA ALA A 551 28.70 -0.51 -16.09
C ALA A 551 28.56 -0.55 -14.57
N ALA A 552 27.59 0.21 -14.00
CA ALA A 552 27.41 0.31 -12.55
C ALA A 552 26.98 -1.01 -11.89
N SER A 553 26.21 -1.87 -12.58
CA SER A 553 25.74 -3.15 -12.07
C SER A 553 26.63 -4.35 -12.42
N SER A 554 27.62 -4.19 -13.29
CA SER A 554 28.45 -5.31 -13.79
C SER A 554 29.19 -6.06 -12.68
N ASP A 555 29.57 -5.36 -11.62
CA ASP A 555 30.26 -5.95 -10.46
C ASP A 555 29.36 -6.88 -9.61
N SER A 556 28.03 -6.83 -9.80
CA SER A 556 27.08 -7.71 -9.13
C SER A 556 26.89 -9.03 -9.87
N ASN A 557 27.12 -9.05 -11.19
CA ASN A 557 26.87 -10.20 -12.04
C ASN A 557 27.85 -11.35 -11.79
N GLY A 558 27.35 -12.55 -11.70
CA GLY A 558 28.12 -13.76 -11.40
C GLY A 558 28.52 -13.93 -9.91
N LEU A 559 28.13 -13.00 -9.01
CA LEU A 559 28.49 -13.07 -7.60
C LEU A 559 27.61 -13.99 -6.77
N PHE A 560 26.33 -14.01 -7.07
CA PHE A 560 25.32 -14.69 -6.27
C PHE A 560 24.71 -15.84 -7.05
N PHE A 561 24.45 -16.92 -6.33
CA PHE A 561 23.88 -18.14 -6.92
C PHE A 561 22.91 -18.77 -5.92
N SER A 562 21.68 -19.02 -6.38
CA SER A 562 20.66 -19.76 -5.63
C SER A 562 20.66 -21.22 -6.07
N GLN A 563 21.08 -22.11 -5.20
CA GLN A 563 21.00 -23.55 -5.44
C GLN A 563 19.53 -24.00 -5.55
N THR A 564 18.64 -23.37 -4.78
CA THR A 564 17.20 -23.71 -4.79
C THR A 564 16.58 -23.41 -6.15
N ASP A 565 16.89 -22.23 -6.74
CA ASP A 565 16.37 -21.86 -8.07
C ASP A 565 16.98 -22.70 -9.18
N TYR A 566 18.28 -22.99 -9.07
CA TYR A 566 18.95 -23.91 -10.00
C TYR A 566 18.30 -25.30 -9.98
N ASP A 567 18.10 -25.86 -8.78
CA ASP A 567 17.49 -27.19 -8.65
C ASP A 567 16.05 -27.21 -9.17
N ALA A 568 15.28 -26.13 -8.92
CA ALA A 568 13.93 -25.98 -9.46
C ALA A 568 13.93 -25.95 -10.98
N ALA A 569 14.79 -25.14 -11.59
CA ALA A 569 14.93 -25.06 -13.04
C ALA A 569 15.38 -26.39 -13.67
N MET A 570 16.28 -27.14 -13.02
CA MET A 570 16.75 -28.43 -13.53
C MET A 570 15.73 -29.56 -13.39
N HIS A 571 14.69 -29.39 -12.56
CA HIS A 571 13.60 -30.36 -12.41
C HIS A 571 12.43 -30.10 -13.36
N ASP A 572 12.40 -28.92 -13.98
CA ASP A 572 11.44 -28.62 -15.04
C ASP A 572 12.01 -29.15 -16.37
N ASP A 573 11.25 -30.00 -17.07
CA ASP A 573 11.65 -30.59 -18.38
C ASP A 573 11.69 -29.54 -19.52
N ASP A 574 11.84 -28.24 -19.20
CA ASP A 574 11.95 -27.17 -20.17
C ASP A 574 13.31 -27.20 -20.86
N PRO A 575 13.36 -27.42 -22.20
CA PRO A 575 14.60 -27.51 -22.96
C PRO A 575 15.36 -26.15 -23.04
N ASP A 576 14.73 -25.04 -22.64
CA ASP A 576 15.35 -23.71 -22.62
C ASP A 576 16.03 -23.38 -21.29
N ASN A 577 16.00 -24.29 -20.30
CA ASN A 577 16.77 -24.17 -19.06
C ASN A 577 18.26 -24.19 -19.36
N ASP A 578 18.87 -23.03 -19.26
CA ASP A 578 20.25 -22.83 -19.65
C ASP A 578 21.22 -22.81 -18.46
N ALA A 579 22.51 -22.67 -18.76
CA ALA A 579 23.60 -22.60 -17.79
C ALA A 579 23.56 -21.34 -16.89
N THR A 580 22.61 -20.43 -17.07
CA THR A 580 22.42 -19.21 -16.26
C THR A 580 21.41 -19.41 -15.15
N ALA A 581 20.64 -20.52 -15.14
CA ALA A 581 19.70 -20.84 -14.08
C ALA A 581 20.38 -20.77 -12.70
N GLY A 582 19.71 -20.16 -11.74
CA GLY A 582 20.22 -19.97 -10.38
C GLY A 582 21.18 -18.79 -10.18
N HIS A 583 21.70 -18.16 -11.23
CA HIS A 583 22.44 -16.90 -11.10
C HIS A 583 21.50 -15.73 -10.79
N LEU A 584 21.84 -14.95 -9.77
CA LEU A 584 21.06 -13.77 -9.35
C LEU A 584 21.66 -12.51 -9.98
N ASP A 585 21.66 -12.47 -11.31
CA ASP A 585 22.27 -11.41 -12.11
C ASP A 585 21.32 -10.23 -12.33
N VAL A 586 21.88 -9.06 -12.65
CA VAL A 586 21.16 -7.81 -12.88
C VAL A 586 21.09 -7.51 -14.37
N ASN A 587 19.88 -7.41 -14.91
CA ASN A 587 19.61 -7.13 -16.33
C ASN A 587 19.16 -5.67 -16.52
N ILE A 588 19.84 -4.92 -17.36
CA ILE A 588 19.43 -3.57 -17.75
C ILE A 588 18.51 -3.67 -18.96
N ARG A 589 17.25 -3.28 -18.78
CA ARG A 589 16.20 -3.41 -19.80
C ARG A 589 15.90 -2.06 -20.46
N PRO A 590 16.29 -1.87 -21.74
CA PRO A 590 16.00 -0.64 -22.48
C PRO A 590 14.49 -0.41 -22.63
N THR A 591 14.03 0.83 -22.36
CA THR A 591 12.61 1.21 -22.45
C THR A 591 12.33 2.25 -23.53
N GLY A 592 13.33 2.61 -24.35
CA GLY A 592 13.24 3.66 -25.36
C GLY A 592 13.86 4.97 -24.90
N GLY A 593 13.59 6.04 -25.62
CA GLY A 593 14.26 7.32 -25.44
C GLY A 593 13.69 8.24 -24.35
N LYS A 594 12.91 7.74 -23.39
CA LYS A 594 12.24 8.58 -22.36
C LYS A 594 12.33 7.97 -20.97
N ILE A 595 12.38 8.85 -19.95
CA ILE A 595 12.13 8.46 -18.56
C ILE A 595 10.62 8.20 -18.42
N GLU A 596 10.24 7.05 -17.90
CA GLU A 596 8.84 6.74 -17.61
C GLU A 596 8.36 7.58 -16.42
N THR A 597 7.19 8.22 -16.55
CA THR A 597 6.65 9.14 -15.52
C THR A 597 5.56 8.53 -14.66
N HIS A 598 5.16 7.30 -14.94
CA HIS A 598 4.15 6.54 -14.19
C HIS A 598 4.81 5.35 -13.48
N GLY A 599 4.17 4.87 -12.43
CA GLY A 599 4.64 3.73 -11.68
C GLY A 599 3.96 3.63 -10.31
N GLY A 600 4.03 2.46 -9.71
CA GLY A 600 3.33 2.10 -8.48
C GLY A 600 4.12 2.36 -7.19
N SER A 601 5.29 3.05 -7.24
CA SER A 601 6.11 3.31 -6.06
C SER A 601 6.82 4.68 -6.12
N ASP A 602 7.63 4.99 -5.14
CA ASP A 602 8.25 6.30 -4.84
C ASP A 602 9.15 6.85 -5.95
N HIS A 603 9.72 5.99 -6.84
CA HIS A 603 10.47 6.40 -8.02
C HIS A 603 9.65 7.34 -8.93
N ALA A 604 8.34 7.16 -8.98
CA ALA A 604 7.46 7.98 -9.78
C ALA A 604 7.43 9.45 -9.32
N SER A 605 7.70 9.74 -8.05
CA SER A 605 7.81 11.10 -7.54
C SER A 605 8.98 11.85 -8.15
N PHE A 606 10.09 11.16 -8.38
CA PHE A 606 11.30 11.67 -9.03
C PHE A 606 11.09 11.82 -10.54
N ASN A 607 10.56 10.78 -11.19
CA ASN A 607 10.34 10.75 -12.64
C ASN A 607 9.41 11.88 -13.10
N ARG A 608 8.39 12.24 -12.32
CA ARG A 608 7.51 13.40 -12.58
C ARG A 608 8.23 14.73 -12.56
N LYS A 609 9.43 14.80 -12.01
CA LYS A 609 10.30 15.99 -11.97
C LYS A 609 11.51 15.89 -12.91
N ASN A 610 11.48 14.95 -13.84
CA ASN A 610 12.58 14.64 -14.76
C ASN A 610 13.90 14.32 -14.03
N VAL A 611 13.80 13.66 -12.87
CA VAL A 611 14.92 13.06 -12.14
C VAL A 611 14.89 11.56 -12.42
N PRO A 612 16.02 10.92 -12.83
CA PRO A 612 16.05 9.48 -13.06
C PRO A 612 15.68 8.68 -11.81
N GLY A 613 14.45 8.15 -11.79
CA GLY A 613 13.93 7.33 -10.72
C GLY A 613 13.76 5.88 -11.22
N PHE A 614 14.25 4.93 -10.45
CA PHE A 614 14.28 3.53 -10.82
C PHE A 614 13.58 2.68 -9.77
N PHE A 615 12.75 1.77 -10.26
CA PHE A 615 12.16 0.68 -9.51
C PHE A 615 12.87 -0.60 -9.96
N TRP A 616 13.34 -1.42 -9.02
CA TRP A 616 14.00 -2.66 -9.36
C TRP A 616 13.01 -3.67 -9.93
N ASP A 617 13.36 -4.31 -11.05
CA ASP A 617 12.67 -5.50 -11.51
C ASP A 617 13.03 -6.66 -10.58
N GLU A 618 12.17 -6.98 -9.63
CA GLU A 618 12.42 -8.03 -8.67
C GLU A 618 12.06 -9.39 -9.26
N THR A 619 13.05 -10.25 -9.36
CA THR A 619 12.99 -11.57 -9.99
C THR A 619 13.21 -12.64 -8.94
N GLY A 620 12.50 -13.76 -9.05
CA GLY A 620 12.70 -14.89 -8.14
C GLY A 620 11.45 -15.74 -7.95
N ARG A 621 11.52 -16.66 -6.99
CA ARG A 621 10.48 -17.67 -6.73
C ARG A 621 9.36 -17.21 -5.81
N ALA A 622 9.48 -16.04 -5.16
CA ALA A 622 8.45 -15.56 -4.26
C ALA A 622 7.21 -15.09 -5.03
N ASN A 623 6.04 -15.43 -4.51
CA ASN A 623 4.78 -14.91 -5.01
C ASN A 623 4.37 -13.66 -4.21
N TYR A 624 4.74 -12.48 -4.69
CA TYR A 624 4.42 -11.21 -4.05
C TYR A 624 2.92 -11.03 -3.79
N ARG A 625 2.05 -11.48 -4.73
CA ARG A 625 0.58 -11.35 -4.59
C ARG A 625 -0.01 -12.19 -3.45
N PHE A 626 0.73 -13.17 -2.91
CA PHE A 626 0.31 -13.92 -1.74
C PHE A 626 0.36 -13.07 -0.47
N SER A 627 1.37 -12.24 -0.35
CA SER A 627 1.64 -11.41 0.84
C SER A 627 1.06 -9.98 0.70
N TRP A 628 1.14 -9.40 -0.48
CA TRP A 628 0.81 -8.00 -0.77
C TRP A 628 -0.54 -7.57 -0.22
N HIS A 629 -0.55 -6.62 0.73
CA HIS A 629 -1.72 -6.06 1.41
C HIS A 629 -2.63 -7.10 2.08
N THR A 630 -2.07 -8.24 2.52
CA THR A 630 -2.85 -9.31 3.17
C THR A 630 -2.26 -9.71 4.53
N GLN A 631 -3.00 -10.56 5.28
CA GLN A 631 -2.53 -11.14 6.54
C GLN A 631 -1.29 -12.04 6.39
N ASN A 632 -0.92 -12.40 5.16
CA ASN A 632 0.24 -13.23 4.85
C ASN A 632 1.54 -12.44 4.70
N ASP A 633 1.49 -11.13 4.84
CA ASP A 633 2.68 -10.27 4.78
C ASP A 633 3.50 -10.38 6.07
N ARG A 634 4.30 -11.46 6.15
CA ARG A 634 4.95 -11.93 7.37
C ARG A 634 6.44 -12.13 7.17
N TYR A 635 7.20 -12.10 8.28
CA TYR A 635 8.65 -12.27 8.30
C TYR A 635 9.12 -13.61 7.68
N ASP A 636 8.36 -14.69 7.85
CA ASP A 636 8.67 -16.01 7.31
C ASP A 636 8.52 -16.12 5.78
N GLN A 637 8.02 -15.10 5.11
CA GLN A 637 7.98 -15.01 3.65
C GLN A 637 9.28 -14.44 3.06
N ALA A 638 10.16 -13.87 3.87
CA ALA A 638 11.42 -13.29 3.41
C ALA A 638 12.42 -14.39 2.97
N ILE A 639 13.12 -14.14 1.87
CA ILE A 639 14.12 -15.03 1.31
C ILE A 639 15.51 -14.40 1.51
N GLU A 640 16.25 -14.90 2.50
CA GLU A 640 17.53 -14.33 2.95
C GLU A 640 18.54 -14.16 1.82
N GLU A 641 18.75 -15.18 0.99
CA GLU A 641 19.74 -15.13 -0.10
C GLU A 641 19.45 -14.04 -1.13
N TYR A 642 18.17 -13.74 -1.37
CA TYR A 642 17.74 -12.68 -2.26
C TYR A 642 17.99 -11.30 -1.65
N LEU A 643 17.65 -11.13 -0.37
CA LEU A 643 17.86 -9.86 0.32
C LEU A 643 19.36 -9.52 0.47
N ILE A 644 20.22 -10.54 0.65
CA ILE A 644 21.68 -10.37 0.65
C ILE A 644 22.16 -9.88 -0.72
N GLN A 645 21.67 -10.48 -1.80
CA GLN A 645 21.98 -10.01 -3.16
C GLN A 645 21.52 -8.57 -3.34
N SER A 646 20.26 -8.26 -3.02
CA SER A 646 19.67 -6.93 -3.21
C SER A 646 20.41 -5.83 -2.45
N ALA A 647 20.72 -6.06 -1.17
CA ALA A 647 21.46 -5.08 -0.35
C ALA A 647 22.90 -4.86 -0.86
N THR A 648 23.57 -5.94 -1.30
CA THR A 648 24.92 -5.84 -1.86
C THR A 648 24.93 -5.13 -3.21
N ASN A 649 23.99 -5.50 -4.10
CA ASN A 649 23.81 -4.86 -5.40
C ASN A 649 23.49 -3.36 -5.25
N MET A 650 22.55 -3.02 -4.37
CA MET A 650 22.18 -1.62 -4.09
C MET A 650 23.43 -0.81 -3.67
N ALA A 651 24.26 -1.35 -2.78
CA ALA A 651 25.48 -0.69 -2.33
C ALA A 651 26.51 -0.53 -3.46
N ILE A 652 26.70 -1.55 -4.32
CA ILE A 652 27.60 -1.52 -5.48
C ILE A 652 27.14 -0.45 -6.47
N VAL A 653 25.89 -0.50 -6.92
CA VAL A 653 25.33 0.42 -7.92
C VAL A 653 25.36 1.86 -7.42
N ALA A 654 24.98 2.09 -6.16
CA ALA A 654 25.03 3.42 -5.56
C ALA A 654 26.46 3.98 -5.52
N PHE A 655 27.43 3.17 -5.10
CA PHE A 655 28.83 3.61 -5.02
C PHE A 655 29.41 3.87 -6.43
N ASN A 656 29.17 2.97 -7.39
CA ASN A 656 29.65 3.11 -8.76
C ASN A 656 29.12 4.39 -9.41
N LEU A 657 27.81 4.66 -9.32
CA LEU A 657 27.23 5.89 -9.87
C LEU A 657 27.66 7.15 -9.10
N ALA A 658 27.91 7.05 -7.80
CA ALA A 658 28.45 8.18 -7.04
C ALA A 658 29.90 8.51 -7.43
N ASP A 659 30.68 7.54 -7.92
CA ASP A 659 32.04 7.70 -8.40
C ASP A 659 32.16 7.89 -9.91
N ALA A 660 31.09 7.70 -10.68
CA ALA A 660 31.05 7.86 -12.13
C ALA A 660 31.57 9.26 -12.58
N PRO A 661 32.11 9.40 -13.80
CA PRO A 661 32.66 10.67 -14.28
C PRO A 661 31.60 11.77 -14.35
N ASP A 662 30.39 11.44 -14.78
CA ASP A 662 29.28 12.36 -15.00
C ASP A 662 28.04 11.92 -14.24
N LEU A 663 27.02 12.82 -14.12
CA LEU A 663 25.69 12.45 -13.72
C LEU A 663 25.04 11.56 -14.77
N LEU A 664 24.11 10.70 -14.34
CA LEU A 664 23.33 9.88 -15.26
C LEU A 664 22.64 10.79 -16.30
N PRO A 665 22.74 10.48 -17.61
CA PRO A 665 22.17 11.32 -18.65
C PRO A 665 20.65 11.52 -18.51
N ARG A 666 20.16 12.69 -18.93
CA ARG A 666 18.73 12.99 -19.02
C ARG A 666 18.41 13.47 -20.43
N ASP A 667 17.20 13.22 -20.91
CA ASP A 667 16.75 13.92 -22.10
C ASP A 667 16.39 15.37 -21.72
N GLY A 668 16.59 16.31 -22.65
CA GLY A 668 16.37 17.76 -22.39
C GLY A 668 14.89 18.18 -22.40
N GLU A 669 13.91 17.27 -22.49
CA GLU A 669 12.49 17.60 -22.45
C GLU A 669 12.00 17.62 -21.00
N VAL A 670 11.81 18.81 -20.46
CA VAL A 670 11.11 19.03 -19.18
C VAL A 670 9.63 18.72 -19.41
N PHE A 671 9.13 17.62 -18.86
CA PHE A 671 7.70 17.38 -18.77
C PHE A 671 7.10 18.32 -17.73
N THR A 672 6.64 19.49 -18.16
CA THR A 672 5.74 20.32 -17.35
C THR A 672 4.35 19.70 -17.41
N ASP A 673 4.05 18.81 -16.49
CA ASP A 673 2.75 18.15 -16.43
C ASP A 673 1.73 18.98 -15.63
N GLU A 674 1.31 20.12 -16.20
CA GLU A 674 0.04 20.76 -15.79
C GLU A 674 -1.19 19.88 -16.13
N ALA A 675 -1.03 18.87 -17.00
CA ALA A 675 -2.09 17.96 -17.41
C ALA A 675 -2.24 16.75 -16.46
N SER A 676 -1.18 16.30 -15.75
CA SER A 676 -1.25 15.16 -14.82
C SER A 676 -1.82 15.53 -13.46
N VAL A 677 -1.74 16.80 -13.05
CA VAL A 677 -2.38 17.29 -11.82
C VAL A 677 -3.92 17.27 -11.91
N LYS A 678 -4.47 17.15 -13.13
CA LYS A 678 -5.93 17.10 -13.38
C LYS A 678 -6.46 15.72 -13.78
N ARG A 679 -5.62 14.73 -13.95
CA ARG A 679 -6.10 13.36 -13.98
C ARG A 679 -6.12 12.86 -12.54
N ASN A 680 -7.32 12.66 -12.02
CA ASN A 680 -7.52 11.82 -10.86
C ASN A 680 -6.56 10.65 -10.98
N LEU A 681 -5.69 10.49 -10.00
CA LEU A 681 -4.95 9.24 -9.86
C LEU A 681 -6.00 8.16 -10.04
N PRO A 682 -5.86 7.21 -10.98
CA PRO A 682 -6.74 6.06 -10.97
C PRO A 682 -6.70 5.54 -9.54
N PRO A 683 -7.82 5.09 -8.98
CA PRO A 683 -7.84 4.53 -7.64
C PRO A 683 -6.65 3.58 -7.58
N ILE A 684 -5.81 3.73 -6.57
CA ILE A 684 -4.55 3.00 -6.36
C ILE A 684 -4.77 1.56 -6.83
N GLY A 685 -4.25 1.16 -7.97
CA GLY A 685 -4.55 -0.15 -8.51
C GLY A 685 -4.34 -0.45 -9.98
N SER A 686 -3.69 0.37 -10.75
CA SER A 686 -3.17 -0.07 -12.04
C SER A 686 -1.68 -0.40 -11.91
N ILE A 687 -1.35 -1.41 -11.13
CA ILE A 687 -0.11 -2.14 -11.33
C ILE A 687 -0.38 -3.06 -12.52
N HIS A 688 0.49 -3.03 -13.49
CA HIS A 688 0.41 -3.76 -14.74
C HIS A 688 -0.10 -5.19 -14.52
N ASP A 689 -1.22 -5.46 -15.16
CA ASP A 689 -1.67 -6.81 -15.46
C ASP A 689 -0.67 -7.40 -16.48
N HIS A 690 0.41 -7.99 -16.00
CA HIS A 690 1.16 -8.93 -16.80
C HIS A 690 0.30 -10.19 -16.87
N SER A 691 -0.66 -10.16 -17.82
CA SER A 691 -1.37 -11.33 -18.27
C SER A 691 -0.36 -12.27 -18.93
N HIS A 692 0.15 -13.21 -18.14
CA HIS A 692 0.51 -14.52 -18.66
C HIS A 692 -0.49 -15.50 -18.02
N ASP A 693 -1.15 -16.25 -18.90
CA ASP A 693 -2.22 -17.22 -18.68
C ASP A 693 -2.03 -18.15 -17.48
#